data_1119fecb8fc13392a440ee68b9ab027f
#
_entry.id   1119fecb8fc13392a440ee68b9ab027f
#
_cell.length_a   1.000
_cell.length_b   1.000
_cell.length_c   1.000
_cell.angle_alpha   90.00
_cell.angle_beta   90.00
_cell.angle_gamma   90.00
#
_symmetry.space_group_name_H-M   'P 1'
#
loop_
_entity.id
_entity.type
_entity.pdbx_description
1 polymer ?
#
loop_
_entity_poly.entity_id
_entity_poly.type
_entity_poly.pdbx_seq_one_letter_code
_entity_poly.pdbx_strand_id
1 'polypeptide(L)'
;SNDELVHQDVDAKMWQIRYPIENSDQYITVATTRPETMLGDMAVAVHSKDERYTHLIGKNCILPLANRPIPIIADDLLANPEKGTGAVKVTPGHDPNDYNCGLRNQLPMMNILNEDGTLNENTGEYEGLKVQEAREKVLSDLKTLGLLGEIQDIVHPVAHCYRSDDIVEPYLSDQWFVKMQPLVEMARQAVVDGEVTFFPAKQTDDYLRWLDNTPDWCISRQIWWGHRIPIWYCRNCHPEIELSANGEPIVIPENAQPILPETAEKNSIPCSCPVCGKNNLIQDPNVLDTWFSSQLWPFSTLGWPNITNDLEYYYPTNVLVTARDIIALWVARMVMMGKKFLKQKPFSHVYIHGTIQDENGDIMSKSRGNGVDPVNIIDGGIAEIHGKAPFKQIPADRIEHYQAYGCDSLRYGLMSMSSGQGQDIKILIQRNLRNEKTTLPHYDVEIPLFEEGRRFCNKIWQACHGVVFRNTENLQPQKEQSTALEDQWLNHKLHELIKSATTSLEEYKIGEMCNELYHFFWDDVCSWYLEIIKPRLWGEQGDASKEQAKWHLVKTMDTFLRMMHPIMPFLTEELWQTLKNQLPEHTLGTEEACIIAPWPDATQFPTNKESLQIVELAREISAAINNIRAEQKLKPSEKIAEAYIASTNNAMLEKLQNLSIGVQKLTKVEKIYITSNMEKPDKTASRVLSDILVYIPLAGMMDIEKEKEKLNQEIHKLQEQIARLETKLANTEYTSKAPAQVVEKDRNKLADMQKRSQQWQEQLQSL
;
A
#
# COMPACT_ATOMS: atom_id res chain seq x y z
N SER A 1 -6.41 24.14 -10.76
CA SER A 1 -7.12 23.30 -9.81
C SER A 1 -6.24 23.06 -8.57
N ASN A 2 -6.83 22.96 -7.39
CA ASN A 2 -6.08 22.66 -6.14
C ASN A 2 -5.33 21.32 -6.24
N ASP A 3 -5.79 20.41 -7.08
CA ASP A 3 -5.17 19.12 -7.34
C ASP A 3 -3.80 19.23 -8.06
N GLU A 4 -3.46 20.42 -8.56
CA GLU A 4 -2.21 20.69 -9.31
C GLU A 4 -1.19 21.50 -8.50
N LEU A 5 -1.48 21.74 -7.22
CA LEU A 5 -0.62 22.51 -6.31
C LEU A 5 0.18 21.60 -5.39
N VAL A 6 1.47 21.90 -5.24
CA VAL A 6 2.36 21.33 -4.24
C VAL A 6 2.77 22.43 -3.29
N HIS A 7 2.49 22.26 -2.00
CA HIS A 7 2.89 23.26 -1.00
C HIS A 7 4.28 22.94 -0.48
N GLN A 8 5.16 23.96 -0.50
CA GLN A 8 6.51 23.87 0.02
C GLN A 8 6.69 24.89 1.12
N ASP A 9 7.23 24.47 2.26
CA ASP A 9 7.56 25.38 3.34
C ASP A 9 8.78 26.22 2.95
N VAL A 10 8.60 27.55 2.95
CA VAL A 10 9.66 28.51 2.61
C VAL A 10 9.89 29.53 3.72
N ASP A 11 11.12 29.97 3.86
CA ASP A 11 11.47 31.13 4.68
C ASP A 11 10.93 32.39 4.02
N ALA A 12 10.06 33.10 4.73
CA ALA A 12 9.40 34.29 4.22
C ALA A 12 9.29 35.39 5.29
N LYS A 13 8.75 36.53 4.89
CA LYS A 13 8.51 37.65 5.78
C LYS A 13 7.03 37.98 5.86
N MET A 14 6.59 38.35 7.02
CA MET A 14 5.26 38.91 7.29
C MET A 14 5.44 40.40 7.51
N TRP A 15 4.80 41.25 6.70
CA TRP A 15 4.85 42.69 6.79
C TRP A 15 3.57 43.22 7.40
N GLN A 16 3.70 44.10 8.42
CA GLN A 16 2.58 44.85 8.95
C GLN A 16 2.43 46.15 8.18
N ILE A 17 1.21 46.49 7.76
CA ILE A 17 0.87 47.68 7.00
C ILE A 17 -0.25 48.43 7.73
N ARG A 18 -0.08 49.74 7.89
CA ARG A 18 -1.06 50.62 8.54
C ARG A 18 -1.99 51.23 7.50
N TYR A 19 -3.28 50.98 7.61
CA TYR A 19 -4.32 51.56 6.76
C TYR A 19 -4.97 52.70 7.55
N PRO A 20 -4.85 53.98 7.13
CA PRO A 20 -5.47 55.12 7.82
C PRO A 20 -6.99 54.98 7.83
N ILE A 21 -7.62 55.25 8.96
CA ILE A 21 -9.09 55.31 9.06
C ILE A 21 -9.57 56.62 8.45
N GLU A 22 -10.57 56.54 7.58
CA GLU A 22 -11.16 57.71 6.92
C GLU A 22 -11.66 58.75 7.93
N ASN A 23 -11.28 60.01 7.75
CA ASN A 23 -11.61 61.15 8.64
C ASN A 23 -11.15 60.95 10.11
N SER A 24 -10.03 60.30 10.34
CA SER A 24 -9.45 60.02 11.65
C SER A 24 -7.92 59.96 11.60
N ASP A 25 -7.28 60.25 12.72
CA ASP A 25 -5.81 60.09 12.88
C ASP A 25 -5.43 58.64 13.28
N GLN A 26 -6.41 57.71 13.30
CA GLN A 26 -6.19 56.31 13.67
C GLN A 26 -5.83 55.46 12.46
N TYR A 27 -5.26 54.31 12.73
CA TYR A 27 -4.91 53.26 11.72
C TYR A 27 -5.47 51.93 12.13
N ILE A 28 -5.85 51.12 11.14
CA ILE A 28 -6.00 49.68 11.31
C ILE A 28 -4.78 49.01 10.72
N THR A 29 -4.16 48.08 11.45
CA THR A 29 -2.93 47.40 11.00
C THR A 29 -3.24 46.01 10.52
N VAL A 30 -2.91 45.69 9.27
CA VAL A 30 -3.00 44.38 8.67
C VAL A 30 -1.62 43.75 8.57
N ALA A 31 -1.54 42.40 8.51
CA ALA A 31 -0.30 41.68 8.29
C ALA A 31 -0.43 40.77 7.05
N THR A 32 0.60 40.79 6.19
CA THR A 32 0.55 40.02 4.94
C THR A 32 1.94 39.49 4.55
N THR A 33 1.98 38.35 3.87
CA THR A 33 3.17 37.83 3.18
C THR A 33 3.27 38.29 1.73
N ARG A 34 2.21 38.95 1.22
CA ARG A 34 2.09 39.41 -0.18
C ARG A 34 1.70 40.88 -0.23
N PRO A 35 2.61 41.81 0.11
CA PRO A 35 2.29 43.23 0.18
C PRO A 35 1.89 43.84 -1.17
N GLU A 36 2.37 43.32 -2.30
CA GLU A 36 2.00 43.79 -3.64
C GLU A 36 0.51 43.60 -3.94
N THR A 37 -0.13 42.58 -3.39
CA THR A 37 -1.57 42.32 -3.67
C THR A 37 -2.48 43.34 -2.97
N MET A 38 -1.97 44.14 -2.03
CA MET A 38 -2.76 45.19 -1.36
C MET A 38 -3.40 46.15 -2.33
N LEU A 39 -2.79 46.40 -3.50
CA LEU A 39 -3.35 47.29 -4.51
C LEU A 39 -4.76 46.88 -4.98
N GLY A 40 -5.07 45.61 -4.87
CA GLY A 40 -6.37 45.02 -5.16
C GLY A 40 -7.30 44.79 -3.95
N ASP A 41 -6.96 45.33 -2.77
CA ASP A 41 -7.80 45.10 -1.59
C ASP A 41 -9.16 45.81 -1.73
N MET A 42 -10.21 45.08 -1.32
CA MET A 42 -11.59 45.55 -1.38
C MET A 42 -12.21 45.80 0.00
N ALA A 43 -11.62 45.27 1.06
CA ALA A 43 -12.05 45.47 2.44
C ALA A 43 -10.89 45.13 3.41
N VAL A 44 -11.09 45.49 4.67
CA VAL A 44 -10.38 44.91 5.81
C VAL A 44 -11.39 44.13 6.65
N ALA A 45 -11.14 42.84 6.86
CA ALA A 45 -12.00 41.97 7.67
C ALA A 45 -11.46 41.90 9.10
N VAL A 46 -12.41 41.97 10.08
CA VAL A 46 -12.14 41.76 11.49
C VAL A 46 -13.18 40.81 12.08
N HIS A 47 -12.85 40.16 13.17
CA HIS A 47 -13.80 39.27 13.85
C HIS A 47 -14.87 40.14 14.59
N SER A 48 -16.15 39.76 14.49
CA SER A 48 -17.27 40.52 15.06
C SER A 48 -17.18 40.76 16.57
N LYS A 49 -16.46 39.91 17.30
CA LYS A 49 -16.26 39.97 18.75
C LYS A 49 -14.88 40.50 19.18
N ASP A 50 -14.03 40.96 18.24
CA ASP A 50 -12.72 41.52 18.59
C ASP A 50 -12.90 42.95 19.10
N GLU A 51 -12.81 43.13 20.41
CA GLU A 51 -13.01 44.43 21.09
C GLU A 51 -12.08 45.54 20.57
N ARG A 52 -10.94 45.17 19.99
CA ARG A 52 -9.98 46.12 19.40
C ARG A 52 -10.55 46.84 18.19
N TYR A 53 -11.45 46.18 17.43
CA TYR A 53 -11.95 46.64 16.14
C TYR A 53 -13.46 46.77 16.00
N THR A 54 -14.27 46.29 16.96
CA THR A 54 -15.75 46.38 16.90
C THR A 54 -16.26 47.79 16.61
N HIS A 55 -15.60 48.83 17.12
CA HIS A 55 -15.98 50.22 16.93
C HIS A 55 -15.62 50.77 15.53
N LEU A 56 -14.86 50.01 14.73
CA LEU A 56 -14.48 50.35 13.37
C LEU A 56 -15.32 49.67 12.32
N ILE A 57 -16.10 48.64 12.67
CA ILE A 57 -16.93 47.90 11.73
C ILE A 57 -17.94 48.86 11.07
N GLY A 58 -18.03 48.82 9.75
CA GLY A 58 -18.88 49.69 8.94
C GLY A 58 -18.30 51.06 8.62
N LYS A 59 -17.10 51.37 9.13
CA LYS A 59 -16.31 52.55 8.70
C LYS A 59 -15.40 52.20 7.52
N ASN A 60 -14.88 53.21 6.85
CA ASN A 60 -13.90 53.04 5.82
C ASN A 60 -12.46 53.25 6.36
N CYS A 61 -11.50 52.57 5.77
CA CYS A 61 -10.12 52.95 5.82
C CYS A 61 -9.65 53.31 4.40
N ILE A 62 -8.57 54.09 4.31
CA ILE A 62 -7.99 54.49 3.04
C ILE A 62 -6.90 53.49 2.69
N LEU A 63 -7.06 52.80 1.55
CA LEU A 63 -6.05 51.90 1.04
C LEU A 63 -4.80 52.68 0.68
N PRO A 64 -3.64 52.41 1.31
CA PRO A 64 -2.40 53.12 0.98
C PRO A 64 -2.02 52.90 -0.48
N LEU A 65 -1.27 53.84 -1.05
CA LEU A 65 -0.77 53.84 -2.42
C LEU A 65 -1.86 54.04 -3.48
N ALA A 66 -2.99 53.33 -3.35
CA ALA A 66 -4.13 53.45 -4.26
C ALA A 66 -5.09 54.63 -3.88
N ASN A 67 -4.99 55.20 -2.68
CA ASN A 67 -5.78 56.30 -2.17
C ASN A 67 -7.31 56.06 -2.30
N ARG A 68 -7.77 54.81 -2.17
CA ARG A 68 -9.15 54.40 -2.34
C ARG A 68 -9.77 54.07 -0.98
N PRO A 69 -10.99 54.54 -0.65
CA PRO A 69 -11.71 54.10 0.54
C PRO A 69 -12.20 52.66 0.37
N ILE A 70 -11.95 51.83 1.38
CA ILE A 70 -12.41 50.43 1.46
C ILE A 70 -13.08 50.21 2.83
N PRO A 71 -14.15 49.39 2.89
CA PRO A 71 -14.91 49.18 4.14
C PRO A 71 -14.14 48.26 5.11
N ILE A 72 -14.36 48.49 6.40
CA ILE A 72 -14.00 47.53 7.46
C ILE A 72 -15.24 46.69 7.73
N ILE A 73 -15.13 45.40 7.49
CA ILE A 73 -16.23 44.41 7.57
C ILE A 73 -16.03 43.43 8.71
N ALA A 74 -17.13 42.82 9.16
CA ALA A 74 -17.07 41.68 10.09
C ALA A 74 -17.16 40.38 9.31
N ASP A 75 -16.12 39.54 9.42
CA ASP A 75 -16.16 38.18 8.86
C ASP A 75 -15.42 37.20 9.82
N ASP A 76 -16.22 36.47 10.62
CA ASP A 76 -15.73 35.56 11.66
C ASP A 76 -15.09 34.27 11.10
N LEU A 77 -15.28 33.99 9.81
CA LEU A 77 -14.65 32.85 9.14
C LEU A 77 -13.25 33.18 8.65
N LEU A 78 -13.01 34.43 8.22
CA LEU A 78 -11.72 34.86 7.71
C LEU A 78 -10.81 35.42 8.81
N ALA A 79 -11.33 36.27 9.70
CA ALA A 79 -10.56 36.94 10.72
C ALA A 79 -10.51 36.17 12.03
N ASN A 80 -9.28 35.92 12.54
CA ASN A 80 -9.06 35.27 13.83
C ASN A 80 -8.36 36.25 14.79
N PRO A 81 -8.98 36.63 15.92
CA PRO A 81 -8.42 37.58 16.90
C PRO A 81 -7.08 37.16 17.50
N GLU A 82 -6.80 35.84 17.51
CA GLU A 82 -5.58 35.26 18.11
C GLU A 82 -4.40 35.18 17.12
N LYS A 83 -4.66 35.47 15.82
CA LYS A 83 -3.62 35.38 14.78
C LYS A 83 -3.22 36.76 14.27
N GLY A 84 -1.90 37.01 14.19
CA GLY A 84 -1.32 38.24 13.66
C GLY A 84 -1.87 39.48 14.35
N THR A 85 -2.36 40.44 13.57
CA THR A 85 -2.99 41.69 14.09
C THR A 85 -4.46 41.51 14.44
N GLY A 86 -5.10 40.40 14.07
CA GLY A 86 -6.55 40.18 14.15
C GLY A 86 -7.35 40.87 13.03
N ALA A 87 -6.72 41.73 12.23
CA ALA A 87 -7.28 42.35 11.04
C ALA A 87 -6.65 41.78 9.77
N VAL A 88 -7.48 41.39 8.81
CA VAL A 88 -7.04 40.75 7.56
C VAL A 88 -7.41 41.63 6.39
N LYS A 89 -6.45 41.95 5.52
CA LYS A 89 -6.74 42.57 4.23
C LYS A 89 -7.48 41.59 3.34
N VAL A 90 -8.47 42.05 2.58
CA VAL A 90 -9.29 41.19 1.71
C VAL A 90 -9.05 41.54 0.25
N THR A 91 -8.36 40.64 -0.47
CA THR A 91 -8.06 40.77 -1.90
C THR A 91 -8.76 39.67 -2.69
N PRO A 92 -10.04 39.80 -3.00
CA PRO A 92 -10.85 38.72 -3.56
C PRO A 92 -10.33 38.14 -4.89
N GLY A 93 -9.63 38.95 -5.67
CA GLY A 93 -9.03 38.52 -6.93
C GLY A 93 -7.79 37.63 -6.84
N HIS A 94 -7.13 37.58 -5.66
CA HIS A 94 -5.78 36.98 -5.56
C HIS A 94 -5.57 36.07 -4.35
N ASP A 95 -6.64 35.69 -3.64
CA ASP A 95 -6.62 34.69 -2.56
C ASP A 95 -7.94 33.95 -2.50
N PRO A 96 -7.96 32.60 -2.46
CA PRO A 96 -9.20 31.82 -2.38
C PRO A 96 -10.05 32.07 -1.12
N ASN A 97 -9.44 32.35 0.03
CA ASN A 97 -10.17 32.65 1.27
C ASN A 97 -10.80 34.03 1.19
N ASP A 98 -10.04 35.01 0.64
CA ASP A 98 -10.51 36.36 0.40
C ASP A 98 -11.62 36.38 -0.66
N TYR A 99 -11.55 35.54 -1.69
CA TYR A 99 -12.61 35.35 -2.69
C TYR A 99 -13.92 34.92 -2.01
N ASN A 100 -13.86 33.89 -1.17
CA ASN A 100 -15.04 33.42 -0.44
C ASN A 100 -15.60 34.48 0.53
N CYS A 101 -14.71 35.25 1.17
CA CYS A 101 -15.11 36.42 1.99
C CYS A 101 -15.79 37.46 1.12
N GLY A 102 -15.24 37.75 -0.06
CA GLY A 102 -15.81 38.67 -1.03
C GLY A 102 -17.21 38.28 -1.47
N LEU A 103 -17.47 37.00 -1.76
CA LEU A 103 -18.78 36.47 -2.09
C LEU A 103 -19.78 36.65 -0.92
N ARG A 104 -19.38 36.28 0.31
CA ARG A 104 -20.24 36.40 1.49
C ARG A 104 -20.66 37.85 1.79
N ASN A 105 -19.73 38.77 1.59
CA ASN A 105 -19.89 40.18 1.89
C ASN A 105 -20.23 41.05 0.68
N GLN A 106 -20.45 40.43 -0.51
CA GLN A 106 -20.82 41.12 -1.76
C GLN A 106 -19.77 42.20 -2.16
N LEU A 107 -18.49 41.93 -1.94
CA LEU A 107 -17.40 42.83 -2.32
C LEU A 107 -17.11 42.75 -3.83
N PRO A 108 -16.66 43.86 -4.44
CA PRO A 108 -16.18 43.81 -5.82
C PRO A 108 -15.01 42.82 -5.99
N MET A 109 -14.92 42.19 -7.17
CA MET A 109 -13.82 41.32 -7.56
C MET A 109 -12.87 42.10 -8.45
N MET A 110 -11.70 42.50 -7.94
CA MET A 110 -10.69 43.24 -8.72
C MET A 110 -9.50 42.34 -8.99
N ASN A 111 -9.21 42.14 -10.25
CA ASN A 111 -7.98 41.48 -10.69
C ASN A 111 -6.90 42.55 -10.96
N ILE A 112 -5.71 42.35 -10.39
CA ILE A 112 -4.58 43.30 -10.57
C ILE A 112 -3.41 42.67 -11.34
N LEU A 113 -3.56 41.43 -11.83
CA LEU A 113 -2.54 40.77 -12.64
C LEU A 113 -3.00 40.58 -14.08
N ASN A 114 -2.08 40.62 -14.99
CA ASN A 114 -2.20 40.14 -16.35
C ASN A 114 -1.90 38.62 -16.39
N GLU A 115 -2.25 37.95 -17.49
CA GLU A 115 -1.99 36.52 -17.70
C GLU A 115 -0.49 36.14 -17.66
N ASP A 116 0.39 37.07 -17.99
CA ASP A 116 1.86 36.90 -17.93
C ASP A 116 2.47 37.14 -16.54
N GLY A 117 1.62 37.42 -15.54
CA GLY A 117 2.03 37.66 -14.16
C GLY A 117 2.59 39.09 -13.90
N THR A 118 2.43 40.01 -14.85
CA THR A 118 2.69 41.42 -14.62
C THR A 118 1.47 42.11 -14.01
N LEU A 119 1.67 43.24 -13.30
CA LEU A 119 0.55 44.03 -12.78
C LEU A 119 -0.15 44.76 -13.92
N ASN A 120 -1.49 44.85 -13.85
CA ASN A 120 -2.33 45.48 -14.88
C ASN A 120 -2.65 46.97 -14.57
N GLU A 121 -3.45 47.58 -15.44
CA GLU A 121 -3.87 48.99 -15.34
C GLU A 121 -4.57 49.37 -14.04
N ASN A 122 -5.18 48.43 -13.29
CA ASN A 122 -5.81 48.68 -12.01
C ASN A 122 -4.85 49.05 -10.90
N THR A 123 -3.55 48.89 -11.15
CA THR A 123 -2.46 49.15 -10.17
C THR A 123 -1.79 50.51 -10.32
N GLY A 124 -2.19 51.30 -11.34
CA GLY A 124 -1.68 52.66 -11.55
C GLY A 124 -0.17 52.70 -11.79
N GLU A 125 0.61 53.36 -10.90
CA GLU A 125 2.07 53.50 -11.06
C GLU A 125 2.85 52.17 -11.01
N TYR A 126 2.21 51.05 -10.69
CA TYR A 126 2.81 49.74 -10.60
C TYR A 126 2.51 48.87 -11.84
N GLU A 127 1.76 49.41 -12.81
CA GLU A 127 1.43 48.72 -14.05
C GLU A 127 2.68 48.23 -14.80
N GLY A 128 2.63 46.99 -15.33
CA GLY A 128 3.71 46.35 -16.09
C GLY A 128 4.86 45.78 -15.27
N LEU A 129 4.89 45.99 -13.94
CA LEU A 129 5.91 45.39 -13.08
C LEU A 129 5.59 43.91 -12.84
N LYS A 130 6.62 43.08 -12.74
CA LYS A 130 6.46 41.70 -12.25
C LYS A 130 6.18 41.71 -10.75
N VAL A 131 5.49 40.65 -10.28
CA VAL A 131 5.05 40.49 -8.88
C VAL A 131 6.19 40.82 -7.86
N GLN A 132 7.40 40.31 -8.09
CA GLN A 132 8.55 40.54 -7.19
C GLN A 132 9.02 41.98 -7.21
N GLU A 133 9.13 42.59 -8.38
CA GLU A 133 9.53 43.98 -8.55
C GLU A 133 8.49 44.93 -7.91
N ALA A 134 7.22 44.63 -8.10
CA ALA A 134 6.11 45.37 -7.48
C ALA A 134 6.14 45.27 -5.96
N ARG A 135 6.46 44.10 -5.41
CA ARG A 135 6.60 43.88 -3.95
C ARG A 135 7.67 44.77 -3.38
N GLU A 136 8.85 44.82 -4.00
CA GLU A 136 9.95 45.68 -3.55
C GLU A 136 9.58 47.18 -3.61
N LYS A 137 8.93 47.61 -4.69
CA LYS A 137 8.51 49.00 -4.87
C LYS A 137 7.44 49.40 -3.86
N VAL A 138 6.40 48.56 -3.68
CA VAL A 138 5.31 48.78 -2.69
C VAL A 138 5.88 48.92 -1.28
N LEU A 139 6.79 48.06 -0.87
CA LEU A 139 7.45 48.15 0.44
C LEU A 139 8.29 49.42 0.62
N SER A 140 9.00 49.84 -0.42
CA SER A 140 9.76 51.10 -0.44
C SER A 140 8.85 52.31 -0.27
N ASP A 141 7.76 52.35 -1.01
CA ASP A 141 6.81 53.46 -1.00
C ASP A 141 6.03 53.54 0.34
N LEU A 142 5.60 52.38 0.89
CA LEU A 142 5.01 52.29 2.22
C LEU A 142 5.96 52.78 3.33
N LYS A 143 7.26 52.47 3.21
CA LYS A 143 8.27 52.93 4.14
C LYS A 143 8.43 54.45 4.07
N THR A 144 8.42 55.02 2.86
CA THR A 144 8.51 56.48 2.64
C THR A 144 7.32 57.20 3.23
N LEU A 145 6.12 56.61 3.14
CA LEU A 145 4.90 57.16 3.73
C LEU A 145 4.79 56.93 5.26
N GLY A 146 5.70 56.15 5.88
CA GLY A 146 5.65 55.81 7.30
C GLY A 146 4.53 54.82 7.66
N LEU A 147 3.98 54.12 6.66
CA LEU A 147 2.87 53.17 6.81
C LEU A 147 3.33 51.72 6.94
N LEU A 148 4.62 51.42 6.72
CA LEU A 148 5.21 50.10 6.97
C LEU A 148 5.47 49.93 8.47
N GLY A 149 4.93 48.87 9.06
CA GLY A 149 5.10 48.54 10.46
C GLY A 149 6.21 47.51 10.70
N GLU A 150 5.98 46.58 11.64
CA GLU A 150 6.91 45.53 12.01
C GLU A 150 7.07 44.51 10.87
N ILE A 151 8.26 43.93 10.75
CA ILE A 151 8.58 42.86 9.81
C ILE A 151 9.00 41.65 10.63
N GLN A 152 8.32 40.52 10.43
CA GLN A 152 8.59 39.27 11.14
C GLN A 152 9.05 38.19 10.15
N ASP A 153 10.11 37.45 10.51
CA ASP A 153 10.51 36.26 9.75
C ASP A 153 9.60 35.09 10.12
N ILE A 154 9.09 34.41 9.12
CA ILE A 154 8.18 33.28 9.28
C ILE A 154 8.54 32.16 8.30
N VAL A 155 8.07 30.96 8.62
CA VAL A 155 8.03 29.84 7.67
C VAL A 155 6.57 29.59 7.34
N HIS A 156 6.23 29.55 6.06
CA HIS A 156 4.87 29.22 5.65
C HIS A 156 4.83 28.47 4.32
N PRO A 157 3.78 27.64 4.09
CA PRO A 157 3.63 26.91 2.86
C PRO A 157 3.26 27.85 1.69
N VAL A 158 4.06 27.77 0.61
CA VAL A 158 3.79 28.46 -0.66
C VAL A 158 3.37 27.43 -1.69
N ALA A 159 2.33 27.74 -2.46
CA ALA A 159 1.82 26.89 -3.53
C ALA A 159 2.73 26.94 -4.77
N HIS A 160 3.19 25.79 -5.22
CA HIS A 160 3.98 25.60 -6.43
C HIS A 160 3.21 24.76 -7.45
N CYS A 161 3.43 25.02 -8.72
CA CYS A 161 2.93 24.18 -9.80
C CYS A 161 3.66 22.84 -9.80
N TYR A 162 2.90 21.72 -9.70
CA TYR A 162 3.50 20.38 -9.67
C TYR A 162 4.28 20.00 -10.92
N ARG A 163 4.09 20.72 -12.04
CA ARG A 163 4.78 20.46 -13.33
C ARG A 163 6.07 21.26 -13.50
N SER A 164 6.03 22.56 -13.22
CA SER A 164 7.15 23.49 -13.45
C SER A 164 7.90 23.88 -12.20
N ASP A 165 7.34 23.60 -11.02
CA ASP A 165 7.84 24.03 -9.72
C ASP A 165 7.83 25.57 -9.50
N ASP A 166 7.17 26.32 -10.41
CA ASP A 166 7.01 27.76 -10.25
C ASP A 166 5.97 28.08 -9.16
N ILE A 167 6.15 29.25 -8.52
CA ILE A 167 5.19 29.78 -7.55
C ILE A 167 3.88 30.11 -8.28
N VAL A 168 2.76 29.64 -7.71
CA VAL A 168 1.45 29.91 -8.27
C VAL A 168 0.87 31.20 -7.68
N GLU A 169 0.56 32.14 -8.56
CA GLU A 169 -0.16 33.36 -8.21
C GLU A 169 -1.66 33.17 -8.53
N PRO A 170 -2.55 33.21 -7.51
CA PRO A 170 -3.99 33.12 -7.74
C PRO A 170 -4.47 34.26 -8.65
N TYR A 171 -5.28 33.92 -9.66
CA TYR A 171 -5.75 34.83 -10.70
C TYR A 171 -7.18 34.47 -11.09
N LEU A 172 -8.08 35.44 -11.19
CA LEU A 172 -9.45 35.25 -11.62
C LEU A 172 -9.53 35.21 -13.14
N SER A 173 -10.10 34.15 -13.69
CA SER A 173 -10.38 34.00 -15.09
C SER A 173 -11.65 33.18 -15.30
N ASP A 174 -12.31 33.35 -16.43
CA ASP A 174 -13.50 32.56 -16.78
C ASP A 174 -13.09 31.13 -17.11
N GLN A 175 -13.70 30.17 -16.43
CA GLN A 175 -13.38 28.76 -16.54
C GLN A 175 -14.66 27.92 -16.59
N TRP A 176 -14.55 26.72 -17.18
CA TRP A 176 -15.62 25.73 -17.13
C TRP A 176 -15.59 24.97 -15.81
N PHE A 177 -16.75 24.89 -15.14
CA PHE A 177 -16.92 24.18 -13.89
C PHE A 177 -18.00 23.10 -13.97
N VAL A 178 -17.75 21.97 -13.30
CA VAL A 178 -18.76 20.97 -13.01
C VAL A 178 -19.33 21.23 -11.63
N LYS A 179 -20.65 21.35 -11.54
CA LYS A 179 -21.37 21.46 -10.27
C LYS A 179 -21.32 20.13 -9.53
N MET A 180 -20.50 20.05 -8.50
CA MET A 180 -20.15 18.78 -7.87
C MET A 180 -21.19 18.23 -6.91
N GLN A 181 -21.91 19.08 -6.16
CA GLN A 181 -22.81 18.66 -5.09
C GLN A 181 -23.79 17.53 -5.49
N PRO A 182 -24.52 17.60 -6.63
CA PRO A 182 -25.44 16.51 -7.01
C PRO A 182 -24.76 15.20 -7.36
N LEU A 183 -23.46 15.25 -7.78
CA LEU A 183 -22.66 14.08 -8.12
C LEU A 183 -22.07 13.46 -6.85
N VAL A 184 -21.62 14.29 -5.93
CA VAL A 184 -21.11 13.90 -4.62
C VAL A 184 -22.15 13.09 -3.85
N GLU A 185 -23.40 13.57 -3.80
CA GLU A 185 -24.47 12.85 -3.10
C GLU A 185 -24.68 11.43 -3.63
N MET A 186 -24.70 11.26 -4.96
CA MET A 186 -24.82 9.94 -5.59
C MET A 186 -23.64 9.03 -5.28
N ALA A 187 -22.41 9.56 -5.33
CA ALA A 187 -21.20 8.79 -5.08
C ALA A 187 -21.07 8.41 -3.59
N ARG A 188 -21.45 9.33 -2.70
CA ARG A 188 -21.47 9.11 -1.26
C ARG A 188 -22.44 7.99 -0.90
N GLN A 189 -23.68 8.07 -1.42
CA GLN A 189 -24.72 7.09 -1.14
C GLN A 189 -24.31 5.69 -1.61
N ALA A 190 -23.69 5.56 -2.78
CA ALA A 190 -23.22 4.27 -3.30
C ALA A 190 -22.25 3.55 -2.34
N VAL A 191 -21.42 4.29 -1.60
CA VAL A 191 -20.50 3.72 -0.61
C VAL A 191 -21.21 3.46 0.73
N VAL A 192 -22.05 4.36 1.18
CA VAL A 192 -22.82 4.19 2.44
C VAL A 192 -23.78 3.00 2.37
N ASP A 193 -24.40 2.75 1.22
CA ASP A 193 -25.27 1.60 0.98
C ASP A 193 -24.49 0.28 0.72
N GLY A 194 -23.16 0.33 0.69
CA GLY A 194 -22.31 -0.84 0.43
C GLY A 194 -22.34 -1.32 -1.02
N GLU A 195 -22.85 -0.51 -1.98
CA GLU A 195 -22.74 -0.85 -3.40
C GLU A 195 -21.28 -0.87 -3.85
N VAL A 196 -20.44 0.03 -3.31
CA VAL A 196 -18.99 0.09 -3.54
C VAL A 196 -18.27 -0.05 -2.20
N THR A 197 -17.37 -1.02 -2.11
CA THR A 197 -16.62 -1.32 -0.89
C THR A 197 -15.12 -1.15 -1.11
N PHE A 198 -14.43 -0.48 -0.17
CA PHE A 198 -13.00 -0.26 -0.21
C PHE A 198 -12.23 -1.31 0.60
N PHE A 199 -11.10 -1.73 0.05
CA PHE A 199 -10.12 -2.59 0.70
C PHE A 199 -8.74 -1.91 0.65
N PRO A 200 -8.13 -1.59 1.82
CA PRO A 200 -8.65 -1.78 3.18
C PRO A 200 -9.80 -0.81 3.51
N ALA A 201 -10.66 -1.20 4.42
CA ALA A 201 -11.86 -0.44 4.82
C ALA A 201 -11.54 0.99 5.31
N LYS A 202 -10.35 1.23 5.83
CA LYS A 202 -9.84 2.55 6.25
C LYS A 202 -9.96 3.61 5.12
N GLN A 203 -9.80 3.21 3.87
CA GLN A 203 -9.87 4.13 2.73
C GLN A 203 -11.29 4.68 2.48
N THR A 204 -12.31 4.05 3.05
CA THR A 204 -13.69 4.55 3.02
C THR A 204 -13.81 5.92 3.70
N ASP A 205 -13.14 6.09 4.86
CA ASP A 205 -13.19 7.35 5.60
C ASP A 205 -12.49 8.48 4.84
N ASP A 206 -11.37 8.19 4.18
CA ASP A 206 -10.65 9.17 3.37
C ASP A 206 -11.48 9.58 2.14
N TYR A 207 -12.13 8.63 1.48
CA TYR A 207 -13.04 8.87 0.37
C TYR A 207 -14.23 9.75 0.78
N LEU A 208 -14.93 9.42 1.86
CA LEU A 208 -16.09 10.16 2.35
C LEU A 208 -15.71 11.58 2.80
N ARG A 209 -14.57 11.73 3.50
CA ARG A 209 -14.06 13.03 3.94
C ARG A 209 -13.74 13.94 2.75
N TRP A 210 -13.18 13.40 1.68
CA TRP A 210 -12.94 14.17 0.48
C TRP A 210 -14.25 14.62 -0.18
N LEU A 211 -15.23 13.73 -0.31
CA LEU A 211 -16.54 14.07 -0.86
C LEU A 211 -17.23 15.20 -0.07
N ASP A 212 -17.20 15.12 1.25
CA ASP A 212 -17.86 16.11 2.13
C ASP A 212 -17.25 17.52 2.00
N ASN A 213 -16.02 17.65 1.50
CA ASN A 213 -15.30 18.92 1.35
C ASN A 213 -14.99 19.31 -0.10
N THR A 214 -15.55 18.61 -1.07
CA THR A 214 -15.23 18.83 -2.50
C THR A 214 -15.93 20.09 -3.03
N PRO A 215 -15.18 21.09 -3.52
CA PRO A 215 -15.72 22.26 -4.22
C PRO A 215 -16.15 21.89 -5.65
N ASP A 216 -16.81 22.85 -6.33
CA ASP A 216 -17.06 22.75 -7.76
C ASP A 216 -15.75 22.58 -8.52
N TRP A 217 -15.75 21.70 -9.50
CA TRP A 217 -14.53 21.26 -10.20
C TRP A 217 -14.29 22.06 -11.47
N CYS A 218 -13.21 22.83 -11.51
CA CYS A 218 -12.72 23.49 -12.72
C CYS A 218 -12.18 22.44 -13.69
N ILE A 219 -12.77 22.34 -14.88
CA ILE A 219 -12.42 21.32 -15.88
C ILE A 219 -11.66 21.87 -17.08
N SER A 220 -11.55 23.17 -17.27
CA SER A 220 -10.78 23.77 -18.36
C SER A 220 -9.29 23.93 -17.99
N ARG A 221 -8.43 23.70 -19.00
CA ARG A 221 -6.97 23.83 -18.88
C ARG A 221 -6.43 24.61 -20.05
N GLN A 222 -5.51 25.54 -19.79
CA GLN A 222 -4.82 26.39 -20.77
C GLN A 222 -3.49 25.72 -21.16
N ILE A 223 -3.56 24.50 -21.71
CA ILE A 223 -2.40 23.72 -22.18
C ILE A 223 -2.60 23.29 -23.63
N TRP A 224 -1.51 23.04 -24.34
CA TRP A 224 -1.56 22.70 -25.76
C TRP A 224 -2.00 21.27 -26.04
N TRP A 225 -1.71 20.34 -25.12
CA TRP A 225 -2.02 18.93 -25.30
C TRP A 225 -3.23 18.50 -24.45
N GLY A 226 -4.25 17.99 -25.10
CA GLY A 226 -5.45 17.46 -24.45
C GLY A 226 -6.65 17.43 -25.39
N HIS A 227 -7.81 17.02 -24.85
CA HIS A 227 -9.07 17.09 -25.59
C HIS A 227 -9.58 18.52 -25.54
N ARG A 228 -9.72 19.14 -26.69
CA ARG A 228 -10.28 20.48 -26.79
C ARG A 228 -11.76 20.46 -26.37
N ILE A 229 -12.18 21.45 -25.62
CA ILE A 229 -13.56 21.58 -25.13
C ILE A 229 -14.49 21.66 -26.34
N PRO A 230 -15.51 20.77 -26.49
CA PRO A 230 -16.36 20.69 -27.66
C PRO A 230 -17.49 21.71 -27.65
N ILE A 231 -17.13 22.97 -27.48
CA ILE A 231 -18.04 24.13 -27.40
C ILE A 231 -17.58 25.13 -28.43
N TRP A 232 -18.56 25.75 -29.13
CA TRP A 232 -18.32 26.79 -30.14
C TRP A 232 -19.06 28.07 -29.78
N TYR A 233 -18.55 29.18 -30.27
CA TYR A 233 -19.13 30.52 -30.11
C TYR A 233 -19.29 31.18 -31.48
N CYS A 234 -20.34 31.99 -31.62
CA CYS A 234 -20.63 32.65 -32.90
C CYS A 234 -20.05 34.07 -32.93
N ARG A 235 -19.04 34.32 -33.80
CA ARG A 235 -18.45 35.63 -33.98
C ARG A 235 -19.38 36.65 -34.68
N ASN A 236 -20.46 36.20 -35.31
CA ASN A 236 -21.45 37.13 -35.88
C ASN A 236 -22.40 37.67 -34.82
N CYS A 237 -22.69 36.88 -33.75
CA CYS A 237 -23.45 37.32 -32.60
C CYS A 237 -22.59 38.08 -31.58
N HIS A 238 -21.31 37.70 -31.50
CA HIS A 238 -20.32 38.21 -30.57
C HIS A 238 -19.06 38.67 -31.34
N PRO A 239 -19.14 39.83 -32.07
CA PRO A 239 -17.99 40.36 -32.83
C PRO A 239 -16.84 40.81 -31.95
N GLU A 240 -17.11 41.02 -30.64
CA GLU A 240 -16.15 41.36 -29.58
C GLU A 240 -15.21 40.20 -29.21
N ILE A 241 -15.44 38.97 -29.71
CA ILE A 241 -14.50 37.88 -29.49
C ILE A 241 -13.15 38.21 -30.14
N GLU A 242 -12.16 38.47 -29.32
CA GLU A 242 -10.80 38.75 -29.76
C GLU A 242 -10.06 37.46 -30.13
N LEU A 243 -9.25 37.53 -31.19
CA LEU A 243 -8.45 36.40 -31.66
C LEU A 243 -6.96 36.68 -31.51
N SER A 244 -6.22 35.66 -31.16
CA SER A 244 -4.75 35.64 -31.22
C SER A 244 -4.26 35.73 -32.69
N ALA A 245 -2.97 35.93 -32.86
CA ALA A 245 -2.33 35.89 -34.19
C ALA A 245 -2.54 34.56 -34.94
N ASN A 246 -2.84 33.48 -34.23
CA ASN A 246 -3.09 32.14 -34.73
C ASN A 246 -4.60 31.90 -35.00
N GLY A 247 -5.47 32.88 -34.77
CA GLY A 247 -6.92 32.77 -34.97
C GLY A 247 -7.67 32.05 -33.83
N GLU A 248 -7.05 31.79 -32.73
CA GLU A 248 -7.70 31.23 -31.52
C GLU A 248 -8.33 32.35 -30.66
N PRO A 249 -9.50 32.13 -30.03
CA PRO A 249 -10.11 33.14 -29.20
C PRO A 249 -9.24 33.39 -27.92
N ILE A 250 -8.96 34.67 -27.67
CA ILE A 250 -8.26 35.11 -26.44
C ILE A 250 -9.28 35.45 -25.37
N VAL A 251 -10.31 36.21 -25.73
CA VAL A 251 -11.38 36.65 -24.83
C VAL A 251 -12.72 36.20 -25.39
N ILE A 252 -13.49 35.48 -24.59
CA ILE A 252 -14.87 35.09 -24.86
C ILE A 252 -15.74 35.89 -23.90
N PRO A 253 -16.67 36.74 -24.43
CA PRO A 253 -17.55 37.51 -23.57
C PRO A 253 -18.45 36.65 -22.69
N GLU A 254 -18.70 37.05 -21.45
CA GLU A 254 -19.56 36.32 -20.49
C GLU A 254 -20.98 36.01 -21.03
N ASN A 255 -21.50 36.88 -21.89
CA ASN A 255 -22.81 36.72 -22.51
C ASN A 255 -22.78 35.84 -23.75
N ALA A 256 -21.63 35.36 -24.22
CA ALA A 256 -21.52 34.51 -25.38
C ALA A 256 -22.17 33.14 -25.12
N GLN A 257 -23.21 32.84 -25.90
CA GLN A 257 -23.93 31.59 -25.78
C GLN A 257 -23.13 30.42 -26.33
N PRO A 258 -22.86 29.36 -25.53
CA PRO A 258 -22.18 28.18 -25.99
C PRO A 258 -23.04 27.37 -26.98
N ILE A 259 -22.44 26.93 -28.06
CA ILE A 259 -23.06 26.12 -29.08
C ILE A 259 -22.47 24.70 -29.01
N LEU A 260 -23.33 23.71 -28.78
CA LEU A 260 -22.96 22.31 -28.71
C LEU A 260 -22.89 21.70 -30.14
N PRO A 261 -22.08 20.63 -30.34
CA PRO A 261 -22.15 19.85 -31.57
C PRO A 261 -23.53 19.20 -31.74
N GLU A 262 -23.99 19.06 -33.00
CA GLU A 262 -25.30 18.48 -33.29
C GLU A 262 -25.37 16.97 -33.03
N THR A 263 -24.26 16.28 -33.11
CA THR A 263 -24.13 14.84 -32.84
C THR A 263 -22.99 14.55 -31.89
N ALA A 264 -23.05 13.39 -31.25
CA ALA A 264 -21.95 12.88 -30.40
C ALA A 264 -20.82 12.22 -31.23
N GLU A 265 -20.87 12.27 -32.56
CA GLU A 265 -19.83 11.70 -33.39
C GLU A 265 -18.52 12.47 -33.28
N LYS A 266 -17.44 11.73 -33.39
CA LYS A 266 -16.07 12.27 -33.31
C LYS A 266 -15.88 13.38 -34.35
N ASN A 267 -15.46 14.56 -33.88
CA ASN A 267 -15.25 15.75 -34.72
C ASN A 267 -16.52 16.39 -35.34
N SER A 268 -17.71 16.14 -34.77
CA SER A 268 -18.88 16.89 -35.24
C SER A 268 -18.71 18.37 -34.87
N ILE A 269 -18.77 19.22 -35.90
CA ILE A 269 -18.71 20.68 -35.79
C ILE A 269 -20.14 21.19 -36.02
N PRO A 270 -20.67 22.12 -35.19
CA PRO A 270 -21.97 22.72 -35.48
C PRO A 270 -21.98 23.35 -36.90
N CYS A 271 -23.02 23.07 -37.67
CA CYS A 271 -23.10 23.58 -39.06
C CYS A 271 -23.37 25.07 -39.07
N SER A 272 -24.12 25.59 -38.11
CA SER A 272 -24.49 26.99 -38.02
C SER A 272 -24.86 27.43 -36.61
N CYS A 273 -24.81 28.71 -36.35
CA CYS A 273 -25.30 29.32 -35.11
C CYS A 273 -26.83 29.19 -35.00
N PRO A 274 -27.37 28.64 -33.92
CA PRO A 274 -28.82 28.51 -33.75
C PRO A 274 -29.55 29.86 -33.61
N VAL A 275 -28.83 30.94 -33.31
CA VAL A 275 -29.40 32.29 -33.15
C VAL A 275 -29.44 33.07 -34.45
N CYS A 276 -28.34 33.12 -35.23
CA CYS A 276 -28.26 33.94 -36.44
C CYS A 276 -28.17 33.13 -37.75
N GLY A 277 -28.12 31.81 -37.70
CA GLY A 277 -28.05 30.92 -38.87
C GLY A 277 -26.72 30.93 -39.61
N LYS A 278 -25.72 31.69 -39.16
CA LYS A 278 -24.42 31.81 -39.85
C LYS A 278 -23.42 30.78 -39.31
N ASN A 279 -22.39 30.49 -40.13
CA ASN A 279 -21.38 29.46 -39.85
C ASN A 279 -20.03 30.03 -39.34
N ASN A 280 -19.97 31.31 -38.95
CA ASN A 280 -18.74 31.90 -38.40
C ASN A 280 -18.58 31.50 -36.91
N LEU A 281 -18.25 30.23 -36.70
CA LEU A 281 -18.14 29.62 -35.41
C LEU A 281 -16.66 29.42 -35.05
N ILE A 282 -16.31 29.66 -33.81
CA ILE A 282 -14.99 29.43 -33.25
C ILE A 282 -15.10 28.52 -32.02
N GLN A 283 -14.20 27.56 -31.93
CA GLN A 283 -14.19 26.60 -30.82
C GLN A 283 -13.48 27.19 -29.60
N ASP A 284 -13.93 26.82 -28.40
CA ASP A 284 -13.26 27.13 -27.15
C ASP A 284 -11.77 26.74 -27.21
N PRO A 285 -10.85 27.63 -26.84
CA PRO A 285 -9.39 27.39 -26.95
C PRO A 285 -8.89 26.38 -25.91
N ASN A 286 -9.60 26.19 -24.80
CA ASN A 286 -9.19 25.37 -23.69
C ASN A 286 -9.35 23.88 -23.97
N VAL A 287 -8.59 23.07 -23.25
CA VAL A 287 -8.75 21.62 -23.24
C VAL A 287 -9.39 21.17 -21.93
N LEU A 288 -9.99 19.97 -21.94
CA LEU A 288 -10.55 19.37 -20.74
C LEU A 288 -9.43 18.82 -19.86
N ASP A 289 -9.65 18.92 -18.55
CA ASP A 289 -8.85 18.20 -17.55
C ASP A 289 -8.77 16.70 -17.92
N THR A 290 -7.59 16.12 -17.80
CA THR A 290 -7.35 14.69 -18.07
C THR A 290 -8.32 13.78 -17.30
N TRP A 291 -8.63 14.14 -16.06
CA TRP A 291 -9.55 13.38 -15.21
C TRP A 291 -11.00 13.41 -15.71
N PHE A 292 -11.36 14.39 -16.51
CA PHE A 292 -12.70 14.48 -17.10
C PHE A 292 -13.00 13.34 -18.08
N SER A 293 -12.03 12.91 -18.87
CA SER A 293 -12.16 11.73 -19.72
C SER A 293 -11.84 10.44 -18.95
N SER A 294 -10.86 10.45 -18.04
CA SER A 294 -10.46 9.27 -17.27
C SER A 294 -11.59 8.70 -16.39
N GLN A 295 -12.49 9.54 -15.91
CA GLN A 295 -13.67 9.11 -15.14
C GLN A 295 -14.69 8.29 -15.94
N LEU A 296 -14.65 8.36 -17.27
CA LEU A 296 -15.54 7.60 -18.16
C LEU A 296 -15.01 6.19 -18.47
N TRP A 297 -13.77 5.91 -18.07
CA TRP A 297 -13.06 4.69 -18.45
C TRP A 297 -13.85 3.39 -18.23
N PRO A 298 -14.58 3.17 -17.10
CA PRO A 298 -15.27 1.90 -16.84
C PRO A 298 -16.31 1.51 -17.89
N PHE A 299 -16.84 2.47 -18.63
CA PHE A 299 -17.91 2.23 -19.60
C PHE A 299 -17.60 2.77 -21.00
N SER A 300 -16.78 3.81 -21.13
CA SER A 300 -16.43 4.35 -22.48
C SER A 300 -15.57 3.38 -23.28
N THR A 301 -14.67 2.64 -22.62
CA THR A 301 -13.83 1.61 -23.25
C THR A 301 -14.63 0.38 -23.70
N LEU A 302 -15.84 0.20 -23.18
CA LEU A 302 -16.76 -0.86 -23.54
C LEU A 302 -17.79 -0.44 -24.60
N GLY A 303 -17.61 0.74 -25.21
CA GLY A 303 -18.39 1.22 -26.33
C GLY A 303 -19.50 2.21 -26.01
N TRP A 304 -19.68 2.61 -24.73
CA TRP A 304 -20.64 3.68 -24.40
C TRP A 304 -20.33 4.97 -25.19
N PRO A 305 -21.34 5.69 -25.71
CA PRO A 305 -22.77 5.66 -25.37
C PRO A 305 -23.61 4.59 -26.10
N ASN A 306 -23.02 3.78 -26.98
CA ASN A 306 -23.74 2.67 -27.59
C ASN A 306 -23.91 1.52 -26.62
N ILE A 307 -25.02 0.80 -26.71
CA ILE A 307 -25.23 -0.43 -25.98
C ILE A 307 -24.54 -1.55 -26.76
N THR A 308 -23.43 -2.06 -26.23
CA THR A 308 -22.64 -3.14 -26.83
C THR A 308 -22.71 -4.41 -25.97
N ASN A 309 -22.42 -5.55 -26.57
CA ASN A 309 -22.33 -6.82 -25.81
C ASN A 309 -21.26 -6.74 -24.69
N ASP A 310 -20.14 -6.04 -24.95
CA ASP A 310 -19.09 -5.87 -23.95
C ASP A 310 -19.56 -5.01 -22.78
N LEU A 311 -20.31 -3.93 -23.05
CA LEU A 311 -20.88 -3.09 -22.00
C LEU A 311 -21.90 -3.87 -21.15
N GLU A 312 -22.77 -4.66 -21.78
CA GLU A 312 -23.76 -5.48 -21.05
C GLU A 312 -23.11 -6.59 -20.22
N TYR A 313 -21.97 -7.16 -20.67
CA TYR A 313 -21.31 -8.26 -19.99
C TYR A 313 -20.33 -7.79 -18.91
N TYR A 314 -19.49 -6.79 -19.19
CA TYR A 314 -18.40 -6.39 -18.31
C TYR A 314 -18.73 -5.23 -17.37
N TYR A 315 -19.81 -4.50 -17.58
CA TYR A 315 -20.22 -3.40 -16.70
C TYR A 315 -21.44 -3.77 -15.86
N PRO A 316 -21.44 -3.56 -14.53
CA PRO A 316 -20.33 -3.07 -13.70
C PRO A 316 -19.22 -4.10 -13.53
N THR A 317 -17.97 -3.64 -13.38
CA THR A 317 -16.84 -4.53 -13.10
C THR A 317 -16.85 -5.02 -11.64
N ASN A 318 -16.08 -6.07 -11.34
CA ASN A 318 -16.03 -6.63 -9.98
C ASN A 318 -15.06 -5.85 -9.09
N VAL A 319 -13.82 -5.65 -9.56
CA VAL A 319 -12.74 -5.05 -8.78
C VAL A 319 -12.00 -3.99 -9.57
N LEU A 320 -11.80 -2.83 -8.95
CA LEU A 320 -10.86 -1.81 -9.38
C LEU A 320 -9.63 -1.87 -8.47
N VAL A 321 -8.44 -1.95 -9.05
CA VAL A 321 -7.16 -1.89 -8.32
C VAL A 321 -6.47 -0.57 -8.63
N THR A 322 -6.11 0.20 -7.61
CA THR A 322 -5.45 1.49 -7.79
C THR A 322 -4.69 1.95 -6.54
N ALA A 323 -3.92 3.05 -6.68
CA ALA A 323 -3.21 3.68 -5.57
C ALA A 323 -4.11 4.68 -4.80
N ARG A 324 -3.75 4.94 -3.53
CA ARG A 324 -4.51 5.87 -2.67
C ARG A 324 -4.53 7.30 -3.21
N ASP A 325 -3.45 7.73 -3.89
CA ASP A 325 -3.28 9.11 -4.34
C ASP A 325 -4.33 9.55 -5.38
N ILE A 326 -4.96 8.57 -6.06
CA ILE A 326 -5.98 8.84 -7.08
C ILE A 326 -7.38 8.37 -6.69
N ILE A 327 -7.64 8.12 -5.42
CA ILE A 327 -9.00 7.85 -4.91
C ILE A 327 -9.92 9.03 -5.26
N ALA A 328 -9.50 10.23 -4.91
CA ALA A 328 -10.24 11.46 -5.18
C ALA A 328 -10.31 11.78 -6.67
N LEU A 329 -9.17 11.72 -7.35
CA LEU A 329 -9.03 12.16 -8.73
C LEU A 329 -9.71 11.21 -9.74
N TRP A 330 -9.76 9.91 -9.42
CA TRP A 330 -10.24 8.90 -10.37
C TRP A 330 -11.39 8.07 -9.82
N VAL A 331 -11.20 7.39 -8.68
CA VAL A 331 -12.23 6.46 -8.15
C VAL A 331 -13.55 7.18 -7.89
N ALA A 332 -13.53 8.29 -7.15
CA ALA A 332 -14.73 9.05 -6.82
C ALA A 332 -15.43 9.55 -8.08
N ARG A 333 -14.66 10.09 -9.03
CA ARG A 333 -15.20 10.61 -10.29
C ARG A 333 -15.80 9.49 -11.17
N MET A 334 -15.20 8.30 -11.21
CA MET A 334 -15.80 7.14 -11.90
C MET A 334 -17.14 6.72 -11.27
N VAL A 335 -17.23 6.71 -9.93
CA VAL A 335 -18.48 6.40 -9.23
C VAL A 335 -19.56 7.45 -9.54
N MET A 336 -19.20 8.75 -9.52
CA MET A 336 -20.10 9.85 -9.90
C MET A 336 -20.66 9.65 -11.31
N MET A 337 -19.80 9.39 -12.28
CA MET A 337 -20.22 9.29 -13.69
C MET A 337 -20.98 8.01 -13.99
N GLY A 338 -20.59 6.88 -13.42
CA GLY A 338 -21.35 5.63 -13.51
C GLY A 338 -22.78 5.79 -12.96
N LYS A 339 -22.92 6.36 -11.78
CA LYS A 339 -24.24 6.64 -11.16
C LYS A 339 -25.03 7.70 -11.96
N LYS A 340 -24.35 8.70 -12.54
CA LYS A 340 -25.02 9.75 -13.33
C LYS A 340 -25.53 9.25 -14.67
N PHE A 341 -24.67 8.59 -15.46
CA PHE A 341 -24.99 8.23 -16.85
C PHE A 341 -25.65 6.85 -16.97
N LEU A 342 -25.13 5.83 -16.29
CA LEU A 342 -25.63 4.45 -16.38
C LEU A 342 -26.58 4.08 -15.23
N LYS A 343 -26.74 4.92 -14.20
CA LYS A 343 -27.55 4.68 -13.01
C LYS A 343 -27.10 3.46 -12.18
N GLN A 344 -25.89 3.00 -12.42
CA GLN A 344 -25.30 1.85 -11.76
C GLN A 344 -23.90 2.20 -11.24
N LYS A 345 -23.41 1.42 -10.24
CA LYS A 345 -22.03 1.50 -9.80
C LYS A 345 -21.08 1.10 -10.93
N PRO A 346 -19.89 1.69 -11.03
CA PRO A 346 -18.91 1.26 -12.06
C PRO A 346 -18.20 -0.04 -11.68
N PHE A 347 -18.03 -0.32 -10.39
CA PHE A 347 -17.37 -1.51 -9.83
C PHE A 347 -17.89 -1.79 -8.42
N SER A 348 -17.72 -3.04 -7.97
CA SER A 348 -18.17 -3.46 -6.63
C SER A 348 -17.12 -3.22 -5.55
N HIS A 349 -15.86 -3.60 -5.82
CA HIS A 349 -14.76 -3.49 -4.87
C HIS A 349 -13.68 -2.55 -5.40
N VAL A 350 -13.07 -1.80 -4.50
CA VAL A 350 -11.90 -0.94 -4.75
C VAL A 350 -10.77 -1.43 -3.88
N TYR A 351 -9.77 -2.06 -4.50
CA TYR A 351 -8.56 -2.48 -3.81
C TYR A 351 -7.48 -1.42 -3.94
N ILE A 352 -7.08 -0.85 -2.80
CA ILE A 352 -6.04 0.17 -2.73
C ILE A 352 -4.73 -0.50 -2.33
N HIS A 353 -3.81 -0.59 -3.29
CA HIS A 353 -2.50 -1.16 -3.05
C HIS A 353 -1.53 -0.16 -2.39
N GLY A 354 -0.48 -0.67 -1.75
CA GLY A 354 0.63 0.13 -1.23
C GLY A 354 1.48 0.75 -2.34
N THR A 355 2.11 1.87 -2.05
CA THR A 355 3.08 2.51 -2.96
C THR A 355 4.47 1.92 -2.74
N ILE A 356 5.22 1.72 -3.82
CA ILE A 356 6.59 1.21 -3.73
C ILE A 356 7.53 2.38 -3.40
N GLN A 357 8.34 2.18 -2.36
CA GLN A 357 9.32 3.13 -1.84
C GLN A 357 10.73 2.54 -1.91
N ASP A 358 11.71 3.42 -2.01
CA ASP A 358 13.12 3.05 -1.92
C ASP A 358 13.58 2.74 -0.48
N GLU A 359 14.85 2.47 -0.30
CA GLU A 359 15.46 2.17 1.01
C GLU A 359 15.38 3.30 2.04
N ASN A 360 15.09 4.54 1.61
CA ASN A 360 14.90 5.69 2.49
C ASN A 360 13.44 5.92 2.88
N GLY A 361 12.50 5.28 2.18
CA GLY A 361 11.06 5.49 2.31
C GLY A 361 10.52 6.56 1.35
N ASP A 362 11.31 6.97 0.35
CA ASP A 362 10.88 7.90 -0.68
C ASP A 362 10.18 7.16 -1.82
N ILE A 363 9.10 7.75 -2.33
CA ILE A 363 8.38 7.20 -3.49
C ILE A 363 9.32 7.16 -4.69
N MET A 364 9.38 6.02 -5.37
CA MET A 364 10.19 5.83 -6.56
C MET A 364 9.69 6.66 -7.72
N SER A 365 10.59 7.41 -8.38
CA SER A 365 10.27 8.17 -9.60
C SER A 365 11.46 8.24 -10.56
N LYS A 366 11.17 8.35 -11.87
CA LYS A 366 12.21 8.52 -12.90
C LYS A 366 13.00 9.81 -12.70
N SER A 367 12.34 10.89 -12.29
CA SER A 367 12.99 12.20 -12.09
C SER A 367 13.98 12.22 -10.93
N ARG A 368 13.77 11.40 -9.91
CA ARG A 368 14.70 11.24 -8.78
C ARG A 368 15.81 10.23 -9.08
N GLY A 369 15.65 9.35 -10.07
CA GLY A 369 16.58 8.26 -10.35
C GLY A 369 16.67 7.20 -9.24
N ASN A 370 15.61 7.06 -8.42
CA ASN A 370 15.51 6.07 -7.35
C ASN A 370 14.62 4.88 -7.71
N GLY A 371 14.03 4.89 -8.90
CA GLY A 371 13.22 3.79 -9.40
C GLY A 371 14.08 2.65 -9.94
N VAL A 372 13.56 1.43 -9.88
CA VAL A 372 14.13 0.23 -10.50
C VAL A 372 13.18 -0.28 -11.57
N ASP A 373 13.69 -0.49 -12.78
CA ASP A 373 12.91 -1.05 -13.87
C ASP A 373 12.66 -2.55 -13.59
N PRO A 374 11.39 -3.01 -13.57
CA PRO A 374 11.07 -4.42 -13.40
C PRO A 374 11.77 -5.36 -14.40
N VAL A 375 12.01 -4.92 -15.64
CA VAL A 375 12.71 -5.70 -16.66
C VAL A 375 14.15 -5.99 -16.23
N ASN A 376 14.85 -5.00 -15.64
CA ASN A 376 16.19 -5.21 -15.10
C ASN A 376 16.22 -6.21 -13.92
N ILE A 377 15.14 -6.30 -13.16
CA ILE A 377 15.00 -7.30 -12.08
C ILE A 377 14.75 -8.68 -12.67
N ILE A 378 13.91 -8.79 -13.69
CA ILE A 378 13.54 -10.07 -14.32
C ILE A 378 14.71 -10.66 -15.09
N ASP A 379 15.29 -9.90 -16.01
CA ASP A 379 16.25 -10.38 -16.99
C ASP A 379 17.71 -10.13 -16.56
N GLY A 380 17.91 -9.28 -15.56
CA GLY A 380 19.23 -8.76 -15.23
C GLY A 380 19.72 -7.73 -16.25
N GLY A 381 20.99 -7.36 -16.17
CA GLY A 381 21.60 -6.50 -17.15
C GLY A 381 22.23 -5.23 -16.56
N ILE A 382 22.45 -4.26 -17.44
CA ILE A 382 23.13 -3.00 -17.10
C ILE A 382 22.19 -1.86 -17.41
N ALA A 383 21.98 -0.98 -16.42
CA ALA A 383 21.19 0.23 -16.55
C ALA A 383 22.05 1.47 -16.30
N GLU A 384 21.97 2.46 -17.17
CA GLU A 384 22.51 3.79 -16.97
C GLU A 384 21.45 4.65 -16.32
N ILE A 385 21.72 5.16 -15.11
CA ILE A 385 20.80 5.94 -14.32
C ILE A 385 21.21 7.40 -14.34
N HIS A 386 20.26 8.27 -14.68
CA HIS A 386 20.38 9.73 -14.62
C HIS A 386 19.34 10.27 -13.63
N GLY A 387 19.80 10.86 -12.52
CA GLY A 387 18.95 11.38 -11.47
C GLY A 387 19.16 12.87 -11.22
N LYS A 388 18.16 13.53 -10.60
CA LYS A 388 18.27 14.97 -10.27
C LYS A 388 18.96 15.24 -8.93
N ALA A 389 18.96 14.30 -8.00
CA ALA A 389 19.55 14.47 -6.68
C ALA A 389 20.36 13.25 -6.27
N PRO A 390 21.52 13.42 -5.63
CA PRO A 390 22.28 12.31 -5.10
C PRO A 390 21.50 11.67 -3.94
N PHE A 391 21.34 10.34 -3.99
CA PHE A 391 21.04 9.57 -2.79
C PHE A 391 22.21 9.68 -1.83
N LYS A 392 21.94 9.61 -0.52
CA LYS A 392 22.97 9.57 0.52
C LYS A 392 24.23 8.82 0.04
N GLN A 393 25.26 9.55 -0.36
CA GLN A 393 26.56 9.04 -0.84
C GLN A 393 26.56 8.29 -2.19
N ILE A 394 25.43 8.17 -2.90
CA ILE A 394 25.36 7.55 -4.22
C ILE A 394 25.17 8.67 -5.26
N PRO A 395 26.05 8.77 -6.27
CA PRO A 395 25.91 9.78 -7.31
C PRO A 395 24.60 9.67 -8.09
N ALA A 396 24.06 10.80 -8.53
CA ALA A 396 22.86 10.86 -9.35
C ALA A 396 23.07 10.10 -10.67
N ASP A 397 24.20 10.33 -11.33
CA ASP A 397 24.58 9.63 -12.55
C ASP A 397 25.48 8.45 -12.23
N ARG A 398 25.05 7.26 -12.63
CA ARG A 398 25.73 5.99 -12.33
C ARG A 398 25.32 4.86 -13.27
N ILE A 399 26.07 3.78 -13.24
CA ILE A 399 25.75 2.53 -13.94
C ILE A 399 25.44 1.45 -12.91
N GLU A 400 24.30 0.82 -13.04
CA GLU A 400 23.82 -0.27 -12.16
C GLU A 400 23.80 -1.60 -12.90
N HIS A 401 24.39 -2.63 -12.28
CA HIS A 401 24.42 -4.01 -12.78
C HIS A 401 23.45 -4.85 -11.97
N TYR A 402 22.42 -5.37 -12.62
CA TYR A 402 21.38 -6.18 -12.02
C TYR A 402 21.59 -7.66 -12.25
N GLN A 403 21.38 -8.45 -11.21
CA GLN A 403 21.26 -9.91 -11.32
C GLN A 403 19.85 -10.25 -11.83
N ALA A 404 19.74 -11.26 -12.70
CA ALA A 404 18.44 -11.81 -13.10
C ALA A 404 17.79 -12.58 -11.93
N TYR A 405 16.62 -12.16 -11.51
CA TYR A 405 15.83 -12.85 -10.48
C TYR A 405 14.70 -13.70 -11.07
N GLY A 406 14.23 -13.37 -12.28
CA GLY A 406 13.08 -13.99 -12.92
C GLY A 406 11.74 -13.37 -12.52
N CYS A 407 10.75 -13.53 -13.40
CA CYS A 407 9.43 -12.91 -13.25
C CYS A 407 8.71 -13.37 -11.98
N ASP A 408 8.66 -14.68 -11.71
CA ASP A 408 7.95 -15.22 -10.54
C ASP A 408 8.57 -14.80 -9.21
N SER A 409 9.89 -14.58 -9.19
CA SER A 409 10.58 -14.06 -8.00
C SER A 409 10.19 -12.61 -7.69
N LEU A 410 10.09 -11.77 -8.73
CA LEU A 410 9.61 -10.40 -8.61
C LEU A 410 8.15 -10.36 -8.12
N ARG A 411 7.28 -11.15 -8.77
CA ARG A 411 5.86 -11.23 -8.43
C ARG A 411 5.65 -11.67 -6.99
N TYR A 412 6.31 -12.75 -6.57
CA TYR A 412 6.23 -13.26 -5.20
C TYR A 412 6.73 -12.22 -4.19
N GLY A 413 7.90 -11.60 -4.45
CA GLY A 413 8.45 -10.59 -3.56
C GLY A 413 7.48 -9.44 -3.31
N LEU A 414 6.91 -8.86 -4.37
CA LEU A 414 5.95 -7.76 -4.23
C LEU A 414 4.64 -8.20 -3.56
N MET A 415 4.09 -9.34 -3.96
CA MET A 415 2.81 -9.83 -3.44
C MET A 415 2.92 -10.28 -1.97
N SER A 416 4.04 -10.88 -1.55
CA SER A 416 4.27 -11.27 -0.15
C SER A 416 4.31 -10.08 0.80
N MET A 417 4.67 -8.90 0.30
CA MET A 417 4.67 -7.64 1.07
C MET A 417 3.30 -6.93 1.08
N SER A 418 2.34 -7.41 0.30
CA SER A 418 1.00 -6.82 0.20
C SER A 418 0.16 -7.18 1.43
N SER A 419 0.17 -6.30 2.43
CA SER A 419 -0.40 -6.58 3.77
C SER A 419 -1.94 -6.58 3.85
N GLY A 420 -2.65 -6.27 2.76
CA GLY A 420 -4.11 -6.03 2.81
C GLY A 420 -4.52 -4.75 3.58
N GLN A 421 -3.57 -4.05 4.20
CA GLN A 421 -3.79 -2.80 4.92
C GLN A 421 -3.39 -1.54 4.12
N GLY A 422 -3.00 -1.71 2.84
CA GLY A 422 -2.56 -0.62 1.97
C GLY A 422 -1.29 0.07 2.46
N GLN A 423 -0.44 -0.65 3.19
CA GLN A 423 0.87 -0.14 3.62
C GLN A 423 1.82 -0.05 2.45
N ASP A 424 2.67 0.97 2.46
CA ASP A 424 3.69 1.14 1.44
C ASP A 424 4.74 0.02 1.51
N ILE A 425 5.22 -0.39 0.34
CA ILE A 425 6.20 -1.46 0.19
C ILE A 425 7.58 -0.82 0.07
N LYS A 426 8.35 -0.87 1.16
CA LYS A 426 9.71 -0.38 1.17
C LYS A 426 10.66 -1.47 0.65
N ILE A 427 11.36 -1.18 -0.46
CA ILE A 427 12.32 -2.10 -1.07
C ILE A 427 13.73 -1.70 -0.66
N LEU A 428 14.42 -2.62 0.01
CA LEU A 428 15.85 -2.46 0.31
C LEU A 428 16.65 -2.77 -0.95
N ILE A 429 17.36 -1.76 -1.47
CA ILE A 429 18.23 -1.87 -2.62
C ILE A 429 19.67 -1.71 -2.15
N GLN A 430 20.45 -2.78 -2.21
CA GLN A 430 21.87 -2.78 -1.84
C GLN A 430 22.70 -2.50 -3.08
N ARG A 431 23.54 -1.46 -3.04
CA ARG A 431 24.41 -1.04 -4.13
C ARG A 431 25.87 -1.15 -3.71
N ASN A 432 26.56 -2.13 -4.26
CA ASN A 432 27.97 -2.43 -3.98
C ASN A 432 28.86 -1.83 -5.07
N LEU A 433 29.72 -0.85 -4.70
CA LEU A 433 30.59 -0.17 -5.64
C LEU A 433 31.60 -1.16 -6.27
N ARG A 434 31.65 -1.18 -7.61
CA ARG A 434 32.64 -1.94 -8.37
C ARG A 434 33.92 -1.13 -8.55
N ASN A 435 35.07 -1.80 -8.41
CA ASN A 435 36.38 -1.20 -8.64
C ASN A 435 36.70 -1.12 -10.14
N GLU A 436 36.00 -0.29 -10.89
CA GLU A 436 36.21 -0.06 -12.31
C GLU A 436 36.72 1.38 -12.55
N LYS A 437 37.71 1.54 -13.42
CA LYS A 437 38.24 2.87 -13.82
C LYS A 437 37.41 3.40 -14.99
N THR A 438 36.25 3.95 -14.69
CA THR A 438 35.29 4.49 -15.65
C THR A 438 34.91 5.91 -15.30
N THR A 439 34.27 6.63 -16.23
CA THR A 439 33.81 8.02 -16.01
C THR A 439 32.63 8.09 -15.04
N LEU A 440 31.74 7.09 -15.07
CA LEU A 440 30.63 6.97 -14.12
C LEU A 440 30.92 5.82 -13.15
N PRO A 441 30.48 5.92 -11.88
CA PRO A 441 30.60 4.83 -10.93
C PRO A 441 29.68 3.68 -11.28
N HIS A 442 30.15 2.46 -11.15
CA HIS A 442 29.44 1.22 -11.38
C HIS A 442 29.05 0.55 -10.05
N TYR A 443 27.83 0.06 -9.94
CA TYR A 443 27.33 -0.63 -8.76
C TYR A 443 26.75 -2.00 -9.12
N ASP A 444 27.09 -3.03 -8.35
CA ASP A 444 26.32 -4.28 -8.33
C ASP A 444 25.09 -4.09 -7.45
N VAL A 445 23.92 -4.38 -8.00
CA VAL A 445 22.63 -4.20 -7.32
C VAL A 445 22.10 -5.53 -6.84
N GLU A 446 21.87 -5.63 -5.53
CA GLU A 446 21.21 -6.75 -4.88
C GLU A 446 19.92 -6.29 -4.19
N ILE A 447 18.83 -7.07 -4.37
CA ILE A 447 17.55 -6.80 -3.78
C ILE A 447 17.09 -8.04 -2.99
N PRO A 448 17.31 -8.05 -1.65
CA PRO A 448 17.06 -9.23 -0.81
C PRO A 448 15.64 -9.80 -0.95
N LEU A 449 14.65 -8.94 -1.11
CA LEU A 449 13.26 -9.34 -1.31
C LEU A 449 13.07 -10.29 -2.51
N PHE A 450 13.71 -9.98 -3.64
CA PHE A 450 13.62 -10.80 -4.85
C PHE A 450 14.53 -12.02 -4.80
N GLU A 451 15.63 -11.94 -4.04
CA GLU A 451 16.47 -13.11 -3.77
C GLU A 451 15.72 -14.16 -2.94
N GLU A 452 14.88 -13.78 -1.97
CA GLU A 452 13.99 -14.70 -1.26
C GLU A 452 13.00 -15.39 -2.22
N GLY A 453 12.37 -14.61 -3.10
CA GLY A 453 11.50 -15.16 -4.15
C GLY A 453 12.24 -16.17 -5.02
N ARG A 454 13.48 -15.87 -5.47
CA ARG A 454 14.29 -16.76 -6.27
C ARG A 454 14.64 -18.06 -5.55
N ARG A 455 14.99 -17.98 -4.26
CA ARG A 455 15.25 -19.16 -3.43
C ARG A 455 14.02 -20.03 -3.28
N PHE A 456 12.84 -19.40 -3.14
CA PHE A 456 11.58 -20.13 -3.04
C PHE A 456 11.22 -20.81 -4.37
N CYS A 457 11.33 -20.13 -5.51
CA CYS A 457 11.18 -20.74 -6.84
C CYS A 457 12.11 -21.95 -7.01
N ASN A 458 13.38 -21.79 -6.66
CA ASN A 458 14.36 -22.89 -6.71
C ASN A 458 13.98 -24.05 -5.77
N LYS A 459 13.46 -23.76 -4.58
CA LYS A 459 13.04 -24.80 -3.64
C LYS A 459 11.86 -25.61 -4.19
N ILE A 460 10.88 -24.95 -4.79
CA ILE A 460 9.73 -25.62 -5.44
C ILE A 460 10.23 -26.48 -6.60
N TRP A 461 11.07 -25.92 -7.46
CA TRP A 461 11.67 -26.65 -8.59
C TRP A 461 12.42 -27.91 -8.15
N GLN A 462 13.29 -27.78 -7.16
CA GLN A 462 14.09 -28.90 -6.65
C GLN A 462 13.23 -29.98 -5.97
N ALA A 463 12.18 -29.60 -5.25
CA ALA A 463 11.27 -30.57 -4.66
C ALA A 463 10.51 -31.37 -5.75
N CYS A 464 10.04 -30.69 -6.79
CA CYS A 464 9.35 -31.34 -7.90
C CYS A 464 10.28 -32.28 -8.67
N HIS A 465 11.41 -31.79 -9.19
CA HIS A 465 12.34 -32.59 -10.00
C HIS A 465 13.14 -33.60 -9.17
N GLY A 466 13.49 -33.26 -7.93
CA GLY A 466 14.33 -34.13 -7.08
C GLY A 466 13.56 -35.28 -6.46
N VAL A 467 12.29 -35.10 -6.15
CA VAL A 467 11.49 -36.10 -5.42
C VAL A 467 10.21 -36.47 -6.17
N VAL A 468 9.35 -35.50 -6.49
CA VAL A 468 7.99 -35.80 -6.99
C VAL A 468 8.06 -36.53 -8.34
N PHE A 469 8.64 -35.92 -9.36
CA PHE A 469 8.68 -36.48 -10.72
C PHE A 469 9.41 -37.82 -10.82
N ARG A 470 10.43 -38.06 -9.98
CA ARG A 470 11.12 -39.34 -9.91
C ARG A 470 10.29 -40.50 -9.35
N ASN A 471 9.22 -40.16 -8.61
CA ASN A 471 8.38 -41.14 -7.94
C ASN A 471 6.99 -41.27 -8.55
N THR A 472 6.61 -40.42 -9.51
CA THR A 472 5.24 -40.35 -10.01
C THR A 472 5.04 -40.77 -11.47
N GLU A 473 6.12 -41.13 -12.16
CA GLU A 473 6.04 -41.60 -13.54
C GLU A 473 5.14 -42.84 -13.67
N ASN A 474 4.14 -42.74 -14.55
CA ASN A 474 3.15 -43.81 -14.82
C ASN A 474 2.33 -44.27 -13.59
N LEU A 475 2.25 -43.45 -12.55
CA LEU A 475 1.53 -43.74 -11.32
C LEU A 475 0.02 -43.84 -11.58
N GLN A 476 -0.60 -44.91 -11.09
CA GLN A 476 -2.06 -45.09 -11.18
C GLN A 476 -2.76 -44.38 -9.99
N PRO A 477 -3.92 -43.74 -10.25
CA PRO A 477 -4.70 -43.12 -9.20
C PRO A 477 -5.13 -44.14 -8.12
N GLN A 478 -4.91 -43.80 -6.86
CA GLN A 478 -5.36 -44.61 -5.73
C GLN A 478 -6.77 -44.20 -5.29
N LYS A 479 -7.69 -45.15 -5.22
CA LYS A 479 -9.09 -44.89 -4.83
C LYS A 479 -9.28 -44.85 -3.33
N GLU A 480 -8.47 -45.60 -2.58
CA GLU A 480 -8.58 -45.69 -1.12
C GLU A 480 -7.80 -44.53 -0.46
N GLN A 481 -8.39 -43.96 0.60
CA GLN A 481 -7.71 -42.97 1.41
C GLN A 481 -6.59 -43.64 2.19
N SER A 482 -5.45 -42.94 2.29
CA SER A 482 -4.32 -43.39 3.09
C SER A 482 -4.69 -43.45 4.58
N THR A 483 -4.29 -44.53 5.24
CA THR A 483 -4.38 -44.69 6.69
C THR A 483 -3.12 -44.25 7.41
N ALA A 484 -2.06 -43.88 6.70
CA ALA A 484 -0.83 -43.42 7.27
C ALA A 484 -1.01 -42.07 7.97
N LEU A 485 -0.47 -41.94 9.18
CA LEU A 485 -0.68 -40.76 10.02
C LEU A 485 -0.13 -39.49 9.38
N GLU A 486 1.04 -39.56 8.72
CA GLU A 486 1.66 -38.44 8.03
C GLU A 486 0.84 -37.96 6.82
N ASP A 487 0.16 -38.86 6.09
CA ASP A 487 -0.71 -38.51 4.97
C ASP A 487 -2.00 -37.85 5.48
N GLN A 488 -2.58 -38.39 6.58
CA GLN A 488 -3.76 -37.80 7.22
C GLN A 488 -3.47 -36.43 7.85
N TRP A 489 -2.27 -36.28 8.40
CA TRP A 489 -1.79 -34.99 8.91
C TRP A 489 -1.67 -33.96 7.77
N LEU A 490 -1.06 -34.35 6.64
CA LEU A 490 -0.92 -33.45 5.51
C LEU A 490 -2.26 -33.08 4.87
N ASN A 491 -3.21 -34.02 4.83
CA ASN A 491 -4.60 -33.73 4.43
C ASN A 491 -5.23 -32.68 5.34
N HIS A 492 -5.05 -32.78 6.66
CA HIS A 492 -5.55 -31.79 7.60
C HIS A 492 -4.93 -30.41 7.35
N LYS A 493 -3.61 -30.37 7.14
CA LYS A 493 -2.88 -29.12 6.81
C LYS A 493 -3.36 -28.52 5.47
N LEU A 494 -3.56 -29.33 4.43
CA LEU A 494 -4.11 -28.88 3.15
C LEU A 494 -5.54 -28.35 3.29
N HIS A 495 -6.38 -29.02 4.06
CA HIS A 495 -7.74 -28.56 4.33
C HIS A 495 -7.75 -27.14 4.92
N GLU A 496 -7.00 -26.95 5.99
CA GLU A 496 -6.93 -25.63 6.66
C GLU A 496 -6.25 -24.58 5.76
N LEU A 497 -5.20 -24.95 5.03
CA LEU A 497 -4.53 -24.04 4.09
C LEU A 497 -5.46 -23.57 2.97
N ILE A 498 -6.23 -24.47 2.36
CA ILE A 498 -7.17 -24.10 1.29
C ILE A 498 -8.21 -23.11 1.83
N LYS A 499 -8.77 -23.38 3.02
CA LYS A 499 -9.75 -22.49 3.64
C LYS A 499 -9.16 -21.12 3.98
N SER A 500 -8.01 -21.11 4.63
CA SER A 500 -7.32 -19.88 5.03
C SER A 500 -6.92 -19.04 3.81
N ALA A 501 -6.28 -19.67 2.82
CA ALA A 501 -5.87 -18.98 1.59
C ALA A 501 -7.07 -18.45 0.77
N THR A 502 -8.19 -19.20 0.74
CA THR A 502 -9.42 -18.72 0.09
C THR A 502 -9.95 -17.49 0.80
N THR A 503 -10.05 -17.53 2.13
CA THR A 503 -10.49 -16.38 2.94
C THR A 503 -9.54 -15.18 2.74
N SER A 504 -8.23 -15.41 2.76
CA SER A 504 -7.23 -14.36 2.53
C SER A 504 -7.39 -13.70 1.16
N LEU A 505 -7.68 -14.46 0.11
CA LEU A 505 -7.97 -13.91 -1.23
C LEU A 505 -9.29 -13.13 -1.27
N GLU A 506 -10.36 -13.65 -0.67
CA GLU A 506 -11.66 -12.97 -0.60
C GLU A 506 -11.59 -11.64 0.17
N GLU A 507 -10.70 -11.56 1.16
CA GLU A 507 -10.44 -10.35 1.94
C GLU A 507 -9.29 -9.48 1.37
N TYR A 508 -8.75 -9.81 0.20
CA TYR A 508 -7.60 -9.12 -0.42
C TYR A 508 -6.32 -9.08 0.42
N LYS A 509 -6.11 -10.08 1.29
CA LYS A 509 -4.91 -10.26 2.12
C LYS A 509 -3.88 -11.13 1.40
N ILE A 510 -3.45 -10.69 0.23
CA ILE A 510 -2.61 -11.49 -0.68
C ILE A 510 -1.28 -11.89 -0.02
N GLY A 511 -0.67 -11.00 0.76
CA GLY A 511 0.57 -11.29 1.47
C GLY A 511 0.42 -12.37 2.54
N GLU A 512 -0.72 -12.41 3.25
CA GLU A 512 -1.01 -13.48 4.21
C GLU A 512 -1.08 -14.83 3.50
N MET A 513 -1.79 -14.92 2.38
CA MET A 513 -1.83 -16.13 1.55
C MET A 513 -0.44 -16.56 1.07
N CYS A 514 0.38 -15.61 0.58
CA CYS A 514 1.76 -15.91 0.16
C CYS A 514 2.58 -16.54 1.29
N ASN A 515 2.48 -15.98 2.50
CA ASN A 515 3.20 -16.49 3.67
C ASN A 515 2.70 -17.86 4.12
N GLU A 516 1.39 -18.10 4.12
CA GLU A 516 0.81 -19.40 4.44
C GLU A 516 1.27 -20.48 3.46
N LEU A 517 1.23 -20.20 2.14
CA LEU A 517 1.72 -21.10 1.11
C LEU A 517 3.22 -21.37 1.23
N TYR A 518 4.02 -20.34 1.56
CA TYR A 518 5.45 -20.48 1.80
C TYR A 518 5.73 -21.42 2.96
N HIS A 519 5.14 -21.17 4.13
CA HIS A 519 5.36 -21.99 5.33
C HIS A 519 4.85 -23.41 5.16
N PHE A 520 3.70 -23.60 4.55
CA PHE A 520 3.22 -24.93 4.24
C PHE A 520 4.20 -25.68 3.34
N PHE A 521 4.66 -25.06 2.25
CA PHE A 521 5.56 -25.76 1.33
C PHE A 521 6.94 -25.96 1.91
N TRP A 522 7.52 -24.93 2.52
CA TRP A 522 8.88 -24.99 3.03
C TRP A 522 8.99 -25.85 4.28
N ASP A 523 8.13 -25.61 5.28
CA ASP A 523 8.23 -26.22 6.59
C ASP A 523 7.48 -27.55 6.67
N ASP A 524 6.25 -27.62 6.19
CA ASP A 524 5.42 -28.83 6.32
C ASP A 524 5.75 -29.83 5.21
N VAL A 525 5.81 -29.40 3.94
CA VAL A 525 6.08 -30.33 2.83
C VAL A 525 7.57 -30.67 2.76
N CYS A 526 8.44 -29.68 2.50
CA CYS A 526 9.86 -29.97 2.19
C CYS A 526 10.68 -30.39 3.40
N SER A 527 10.51 -29.69 4.54
CA SER A 527 11.34 -29.94 5.73
C SER A 527 10.86 -31.15 6.53
N TRP A 528 9.58 -31.50 6.41
CA TRP A 528 9.00 -32.59 7.18
C TRP A 528 8.44 -33.73 6.31
N TYR A 529 7.38 -33.50 5.55
CA TYR A 529 6.66 -34.58 4.87
C TYR A 529 7.53 -35.37 3.89
N LEU A 530 8.25 -34.67 2.99
CA LEU A 530 9.14 -35.34 2.05
C LEU A 530 10.23 -36.17 2.73
N GLU A 531 10.68 -35.81 3.92
CA GLU A 531 11.70 -36.55 4.65
C GLU A 531 11.12 -37.79 5.35
N ILE A 532 9.95 -37.64 6.01
CA ILE A 532 9.37 -38.72 6.81
C ILE A 532 8.83 -39.87 5.94
N ILE A 533 8.39 -39.58 4.71
CA ILE A 533 7.87 -40.59 3.78
C ILE A 533 8.96 -41.33 2.98
N LYS A 534 10.23 -40.91 3.06
CA LYS A 534 11.34 -41.58 2.33
C LYS A 534 11.36 -43.09 2.49
N PRO A 535 11.21 -43.69 3.70
CA PRO A 535 11.16 -45.15 3.85
C PRO A 535 10.03 -45.79 3.06
N ARG A 536 8.86 -45.13 2.97
CA ARG A 536 7.73 -45.59 2.17
C ARG A 536 8.06 -45.55 0.68
N LEU A 537 8.63 -44.43 0.20
CA LEU A 537 9.02 -44.26 -1.20
C LEU A 537 10.06 -45.29 -1.64
N TRP A 538 10.93 -45.74 -0.72
CA TRP A 538 11.92 -46.79 -0.96
C TRP A 538 11.35 -48.19 -0.85
N GLY A 539 10.09 -48.36 -0.45
CA GLY A 539 9.40 -49.64 -0.30
C GLY A 539 9.71 -50.39 1.00
N GLU A 540 10.36 -49.71 1.99
CA GLU A 540 10.67 -50.34 3.30
C GLU A 540 9.40 -50.70 4.10
N GLN A 541 8.25 -50.17 3.71
CA GLN A 541 6.93 -50.43 4.35
C GLN A 541 5.92 -51.13 3.41
N GLY A 542 6.41 -51.77 2.34
CA GLY A 542 5.60 -52.51 1.38
C GLY A 542 5.08 -51.68 0.21
N ASP A 543 4.73 -52.36 -0.89
CA ASP A 543 4.37 -51.74 -2.16
C ASP A 543 3.07 -50.93 -2.08
N ALA A 544 2.05 -51.40 -1.36
CA ALA A 544 0.81 -50.63 -1.19
C ALA A 544 1.04 -49.29 -0.49
N SER A 545 1.84 -49.26 0.57
CA SER A 545 2.22 -48.02 1.28
C SER A 545 3.04 -47.08 0.38
N LYS A 546 3.93 -47.66 -0.45
CA LYS A 546 4.72 -46.89 -1.43
C LYS A 546 3.83 -46.19 -2.45
N GLU A 547 2.88 -46.92 -3.07
CA GLU A 547 2.00 -46.33 -4.08
C GLU A 547 1.02 -45.30 -3.49
N GLN A 548 0.55 -45.51 -2.25
CA GLN A 548 -0.23 -44.50 -1.53
C GLN A 548 0.60 -43.22 -1.26
N ALA A 549 1.84 -43.32 -0.79
CA ALA A 549 2.70 -42.18 -0.54
C ALA A 549 2.96 -41.38 -1.83
N LYS A 550 3.25 -42.07 -2.95
CA LYS A 550 3.42 -41.44 -4.25
C LYS A 550 2.16 -40.68 -4.71
N TRP A 551 0.99 -41.32 -4.56
CA TRP A 551 -0.30 -40.71 -4.93
C TRP A 551 -0.59 -39.47 -4.08
N HIS A 552 -0.24 -39.52 -2.81
CA HIS A 552 -0.42 -38.39 -1.90
C HIS A 552 0.49 -37.21 -2.29
N LEU A 553 1.73 -37.50 -2.75
CA LEU A 553 2.61 -36.47 -3.33
C LEU A 553 1.97 -35.80 -4.55
N VAL A 554 1.37 -36.56 -5.47
CA VAL A 554 0.67 -36.01 -6.64
C VAL A 554 -0.41 -35.03 -6.22
N LYS A 555 -1.30 -35.46 -5.32
CA LYS A 555 -2.41 -34.63 -4.84
C LYS A 555 -1.92 -33.35 -4.16
N THR A 556 -0.89 -33.49 -3.32
CA THR A 556 -0.32 -32.32 -2.60
C THR A 556 0.27 -31.32 -3.57
N MET A 557 1.04 -31.80 -4.55
CA MET A 557 1.70 -30.92 -5.52
C MET A 557 0.71 -30.27 -6.48
N ASP A 558 -0.26 -31.01 -7.02
CA ASP A 558 -1.33 -30.46 -7.84
C ASP A 558 -2.06 -29.34 -7.11
N THR A 559 -2.48 -29.60 -5.87
CA THR A 559 -3.17 -28.62 -5.02
C THR A 559 -2.32 -27.38 -4.77
N PHE A 560 -1.06 -27.57 -4.35
CA PHE A 560 -0.16 -26.45 -4.07
C PHE A 560 0.15 -25.64 -5.32
N LEU A 561 0.43 -26.27 -6.45
CA LEU A 561 0.75 -25.56 -7.70
C LEU A 561 -0.43 -24.71 -8.18
N ARG A 562 -1.65 -25.23 -8.10
CA ARG A 562 -2.86 -24.46 -8.44
C ARG A 562 -3.08 -23.27 -7.49
N MET A 563 -2.86 -23.44 -6.20
CA MET A 563 -2.99 -22.35 -5.22
C MET A 563 -1.89 -21.28 -5.40
N MET A 564 -0.68 -21.69 -5.78
CA MET A 564 0.45 -20.77 -6.00
C MET A 564 0.42 -20.10 -7.37
N HIS A 565 -0.34 -20.64 -8.32
CA HIS A 565 -0.37 -20.18 -9.71
C HIS A 565 -0.70 -18.68 -9.89
N PRO A 566 -1.65 -18.09 -9.17
CA PRO A 566 -1.91 -16.65 -9.27
C PRO A 566 -0.70 -15.77 -8.92
N ILE A 567 0.24 -16.29 -8.14
CA ILE A 567 1.44 -15.58 -7.68
C ILE A 567 2.64 -15.87 -8.58
N MET A 568 2.91 -17.15 -8.86
CA MET A 568 4.06 -17.64 -9.64
C MET A 568 3.59 -18.42 -10.88
N PRO A 569 2.97 -17.75 -11.88
CA PRO A 569 2.31 -18.44 -12.98
C PRO A 569 3.26 -19.23 -13.88
N PHE A 570 4.47 -18.76 -14.12
CA PHE A 570 5.38 -19.41 -15.06
C PHE A 570 5.96 -20.72 -14.50
N LEU A 571 6.46 -20.66 -13.26
CA LEU A 571 7.01 -21.82 -12.57
C LEU A 571 5.94 -22.90 -12.36
N THR A 572 4.78 -22.48 -11.89
CA THR A 572 3.72 -23.45 -11.56
C THR A 572 3.10 -24.08 -12.79
N GLU A 573 2.94 -23.34 -13.89
CA GLU A 573 2.48 -23.89 -15.16
C GLU A 573 3.42 -25.01 -15.65
N GLU A 574 4.72 -24.71 -15.73
CA GLU A 574 5.73 -25.67 -16.19
C GLU A 574 5.73 -26.96 -15.35
N LEU A 575 5.71 -26.79 -14.02
CA LEU A 575 5.70 -27.94 -13.11
C LEU A 575 4.38 -28.73 -13.15
N TRP A 576 3.25 -28.02 -13.29
CA TRP A 576 1.94 -28.67 -13.36
C TRP A 576 1.77 -29.44 -14.66
N GLN A 577 2.17 -28.90 -15.80
CA GLN A 577 2.17 -29.60 -17.08
C GLN A 577 3.10 -30.84 -17.04
N THR A 578 4.28 -30.69 -16.46
CA THR A 578 5.22 -31.80 -16.29
C THR A 578 4.59 -32.93 -15.45
N LEU A 579 3.94 -32.56 -14.31
CA LEU A 579 3.25 -33.52 -13.45
C LEU A 579 2.10 -34.23 -14.20
N LYS A 580 1.28 -33.45 -14.91
CA LYS A 580 0.15 -33.96 -15.69
C LYS A 580 0.58 -34.96 -16.77
N ASN A 581 1.66 -34.65 -17.49
CA ASN A 581 2.19 -35.48 -18.58
C ASN A 581 2.81 -36.80 -18.09
N GLN A 582 3.16 -36.90 -16.81
CA GLN A 582 3.68 -38.16 -16.21
C GLN A 582 2.57 -39.11 -15.73
N LEU A 583 1.34 -38.65 -15.68
CA LEU A 583 0.20 -39.41 -15.18
C LEU A 583 -0.70 -39.87 -16.31
N PRO A 584 -1.55 -40.92 -16.09
CA PRO A 584 -2.57 -41.30 -17.05
C PRO A 584 -3.46 -40.12 -17.44
N GLU A 585 -3.90 -40.09 -18.67
CA GLU A 585 -4.72 -39.02 -19.23
C GLU A 585 -5.92 -38.69 -18.32
N HIS A 586 -6.21 -37.39 -18.14
CA HIS A 586 -7.29 -36.88 -17.29
C HIS A 586 -7.18 -37.15 -15.79
N THR A 587 -6.06 -37.61 -15.28
CA THR A 587 -5.83 -37.85 -13.84
C THR A 587 -5.96 -36.58 -13.00
N LEU A 588 -5.46 -35.43 -13.49
CA LEU A 588 -5.54 -34.11 -12.85
C LEU A 588 -6.59 -33.18 -13.48
N GLY A 589 -7.56 -33.75 -14.20
CA GLY A 589 -8.60 -32.99 -14.90
C GLY A 589 -8.35 -32.86 -16.41
N THR A 590 -9.27 -32.21 -17.10
CA THR A 590 -9.27 -32.04 -18.57
C THR A 590 -8.69 -30.70 -19.02
N GLU A 591 -8.48 -29.77 -18.09
CA GLU A 591 -8.05 -28.40 -18.36
C GLU A 591 -6.69 -28.38 -19.05
N GLU A 592 -6.57 -27.55 -20.08
CA GLU A 592 -5.35 -27.46 -20.87
C GLU A 592 -4.22 -26.72 -20.17
N ALA A 593 -4.54 -25.83 -19.22
CA ALA A 593 -3.57 -25.02 -18.50
C ALA A 593 -3.95 -24.89 -17.01
N CYS A 594 -2.97 -24.69 -16.16
CA CYS A 594 -3.17 -24.52 -14.72
C CYS A 594 -4.03 -23.29 -14.40
N ILE A 595 -3.94 -22.22 -15.19
CA ILE A 595 -4.72 -20.99 -15.00
C ILE A 595 -6.24 -21.21 -15.09
N ILE A 596 -6.69 -22.18 -15.88
CA ILE A 596 -8.12 -22.51 -16.01
C ILE A 596 -8.54 -23.71 -15.16
N ALA A 597 -7.60 -24.31 -14.42
CA ALA A 597 -7.92 -25.39 -13.50
C ALA A 597 -8.70 -24.84 -12.29
N PRO A 598 -9.70 -25.60 -11.78
CA PRO A 598 -10.52 -25.15 -10.66
C PRO A 598 -9.66 -24.85 -9.41
N TRP A 599 -10.04 -23.84 -8.63
CA TRP A 599 -9.45 -23.61 -7.31
C TRP A 599 -9.67 -24.87 -6.44
N PRO A 600 -8.67 -25.30 -5.66
CA PRO A 600 -8.79 -26.53 -4.86
C PRO A 600 -9.93 -26.46 -3.85
N ASP A 601 -10.62 -27.58 -3.66
CA ASP A 601 -11.71 -27.73 -2.71
C ASP A 601 -11.22 -28.42 -1.43
N ALA A 602 -11.33 -27.73 -0.28
CA ALA A 602 -10.91 -28.24 1.02
C ALA A 602 -11.64 -29.55 1.42
N THR A 603 -12.87 -29.78 0.94
CA THR A 603 -13.65 -31.00 1.27
C THR A 603 -13.02 -32.28 0.73
N GLN A 604 -12.13 -32.18 -0.27
CA GLN A 604 -11.39 -33.35 -0.82
C GLN A 604 -10.30 -33.85 0.15
N PHE A 605 -9.96 -33.06 1.18
CA PHE A 605 -8.93 -33.36 2.17
C PHE A 605 -9.58 -33.56 3.55
N PRO A 606 -9.83 -34.80 3.99
CA PRO A 606 -10.48 -35.07 5.26
C PRO A 606 -9.57 -34.63 6.42
N THR A 607 -10.18 -34.01 7.43
CA THR A 607 -9.48 -33.61 8.64
C THR A 607 -9.38 -34.72 9.65
N ASN A 608 -8.20 -34.86 10.27
CA ASN A 608 -8.00 -35.78 11.39
C ASN A 608 -7.19 -35.07 12.49
N LYS A 609 -7.89 -34.70 13.58
CA LYS A 609 -7.27 -34.00 14.72
C LYS A 609 -6.27 -34.87 15.49
N GLU A 610 -6.52 -36.18 15.52
CA GLU A 610 -5.63 -37.10 16.21
C GLU A 610 -4.29 -37.24 15.46
N SER A 611 -4.33 -37.44 14.13
CA SER A 611 -3.12 -37.49 13.32
C SER A 611 -2.35 -36.16 13.39
N LEU A 612 -3.06 -35.01 13.42
CA LEU A 612 -2.44 -33.70 13.62
C LEU A 612 -1.63 -33.68 14.93
N GLN A 613 -2.23 -34.06 16.05
CA GLN A 613 -1.58 -34.07 17.36
C GLN A 613 -0.35 -34.97 17.41
N ILE A 614 -0.47 -36.20 16.87
CA ILE A 614 0.60 -37.19 16.91
C ILE A 614 1.78 -36.81 16.02
N VAL A 615 1.52 -36.28 14.81
CA VAL A 615 2.60 -35.87 13.89
C VAL A 615 3.27 -34.58 14.35
N GLU A 616 2.54 -33.58 14.88
CA GLU A 616 3.15 -32.39 15.46
C GLU A 616 4.04 -32.77 16.66
N LEU A 617 3.60 -33.69 17.50
CA LEU A 617 4.40 -34.23 18.59
C LEU A 617 5.68 -34.93 18.09
N ALA A 618 5.59 -35.71 17.01
CA ALA A 618 6.77 -36.32 16.37
C ALA A 618 7.74 -35.26 15.81
N ARG A 619 7.22 -34.13 15.33
CA ARG A 619 8.01 -32.96 14.92
C ARG A 619 8.73 -32.34 16.12
N GLU A 620 8.05 -32.11 17.22
CA GLU A 620 8.64 -31.59 18.45
C GLU A 620 9.74 -32.50 18.99
N ILE A 621 9.50 -33.81 18.98
CA ILE A 621 10.51 -34.81 19.39
C ILE A 621 11.73 -34.74 18.46
N SER A 622 11.52 -34.67 17.13
CA SER A 622 12.60 -34.54 16.16
C SER A 622 13.41 -33.27 16.35
N ALA A 623 12.72 -32.14 16.62
CA ALA A 623 13.36 -30.87 16.92
C ALA A 623 14.17 -30.95 18.22
N ALA A 624 13.61 -31.57 19.26
CA ALA A 624 14.32 -31.75 20.53
C ALA A 624 15.61 -32.58 20.37
N ILE A 625 15.55 -33.68 19.63
CA ILE A 625 16.73 -34.51 19.31
C ILE A 625 17.76 -33.70 18.50
N ASN A 626 17.34 -32.98 17.47
CA ASN A 626 18.24 -32.17 16.64
C ASN A 626 18.86 -31.00 17.40
N ASN A 627 18.14 -30.39 18.33
CA ASN A 627 18.69 -29.38 19.24
C ASN A 627 19.79 -29.97 20.14
N ILE A 628 19.58 -31.16 20.71
CA ILE A 628 20.60 -31.86 21.48
C ILE A 628 21.83 -32.15 20.60
N ARG A 629 21.64 -32.59 19.34
CA ARG A 629 22.74 -32.78 18.37
C ARG A 629 23.55 -31.49 18.16
N ALA A 630 22.87 -30.37 17.95
CA ALA A 630 23.52 -29.07 17.74
C ALA A 630 24.29 -28.60 18.98
N GLU A 631 23.71 -28.77 20.15
CA GLU A 631 24.36 -28.46 21.44
C GLU A 631 25.59 -29.27 21.70
N GLN A 632 25.56 -30.55 21.31
CA GLN A 632 26.72 -31.45 21.39
C GLN A 632 27.71 -31.26 20.23
N LYS A 633 27.45 -30.28 19.33
CA LYS A 633 28.27 -29.98 18.15
C LYS A 633 28.56 -31.21 17.26
N LEU A 634 27.60 -32.12 17.19
CA LEU A 634 27.72 -33.32 16.32
C LEU A 634 27.70 -32.87 14.85
N LYS A 635 28.64 -33.44 14.08
CA LYS A 635 28.66 -33.17 12.64
C LYS A 635 27.37 -33.68 11.95
N PRO A 636 26.96 -33.10 10.85
CA PRO A 636 25.79 -33.56 10.10
C PRO A 636 25.82 -35.05 9.70
N SER A 637 27.00 -35.64 9.55
CA SER A 637 27.18 -37.05 9.21
C SER A 637 27.19 -38.02 10.41
N GLU A 638 27.38 -37.50 11.62
CA GLU A 638 27.44 -38.32 12.84
C GLU A 638 26.05 -38.80 13.23
N LYS A 639 25.96 -40.05 13.70
CA LYS A 639 24.73 -40.68 14.15
C LYS A 639 24.67 -40.74 15.66
N ILE A 640 23.47 -40.67 16.22
CA ILE A 640 23.17 -40.99 17.59
C ILE A 640 22.81 -42.46 17.65
N ALA A 641 23.46 -43.26 18.51
CA ALA A 641 23.19 -44.68 18.61
C ALA A 641 21.75 -44.96 19.08
N GLU A 642 21.33 -44.28 20.14
CA GLU A 642 20.06 -44.57 20.78
C GLU A 642 19.39 -43.28 21.29
N ALA A 643 18.05 -43.23 21.18
CA ALA A 643 17.21 -42.25 21.84
C ALA A 643 16.00 -42.93 22.46
N TYR A 644 15.57 -42.43 23.61
CA TYR A 644 14.44 -42.98 24.32
C TYR A 644 13.33 -41.94 24.46
N ILE A 645 12.12 -42.35 24.14
CA ILE A 645 10.92 -41.54 24.23
C ILE A 645 10.00 -42.21 25.26
N ALA A 646 9.76 -41.55 26.39
CA ALA A 646 8.96 -42.07 27.48
C ALA A 646 7.73 -41.20 27.75
N SER A 647 6.56 -41.82 28.01
CA SER A 647 5.32 -41.14 28.37
C SER A 647 4.42 -42.12 29.14
N THR A 648 3.57 -41.59 30.00
CA THR A 648 2.53 -42.42 30.67
C THR A 648 1.31 -42.71 29.75
N ASN A 649 1.19 -42.06 28.59
CA ASN A 649 0.11 -42.24 27.65
C ASN A 649 0.42 -43.34 26.61
N ASN A 650 0.05 -44.57 26.92
CA ASN A 650 0.32 -45.75 26.08
C ASN A 650 -0.31 -45.66 24.68
N ALA A 651 -1.53 -45.14 24.58
CA ALA A 651 -2.20 -45.02 23.27
C ALA A 651 -1.47 -44.09 22.32
N MET A 652 -0.87 -43.00 22.84
CA MET A 652 -0.06 -42.06 22.08
C MET A 652 1.28 -42.70 21.67
N LEU A 653 1.94 -43.42 22.58
CA LEU A 653 3.19 -44.13 22.31
C LEU A 653 3.05 -45.18 21.19
N GLU A 654 1.95 -45.93 21.18
CA GLU A 654 1.65 -46.91 20.11
C GLU A 654 1.58 -46.22 18.73
N LYS A 655 0.98 -45.06 18.65
CA LYS A 655 0.87 -44.27 17.39
C LYS A 655 2.21 -43.66 16.98
N LEU A 656 2.96 -43.14 17.94
CA LEU A 656 4.33 -42.63 17.68
C LEU A 656 5.26 -43.73 17.15
N GLN A 657 5.03 -44.98 17.52
CA GLN A 657 5.80 -46.14 17.01
C GLN A 657 5.69 -46.25 15.48
N ASN A 658 4.54 -45.91 14.89
CA ASN A 658 4.34 -45.92 13.43
C ASN A 658 5.18 -44.85 12.71
N LEU A 659 5.53 -43.74 13.39
CA LEU A 659 6.35 -42.67 12.85
C LEU A 659 7.84 -42.84 13.17
N SER A 660 8.21 -43.83 14.01
CA SER A 660 9.57 -43.99 14.55
C SER A 660 10.66 -44.11 13.45
N ILE A 661 10.39 -44.83 12.39
CA ILE A 661 11.33 -44.99 11.26
C ILE A 661 11.62 -43.65 10.58
N GLY A 662 10.59 -42.83 10.35
CA GLY A 662 10.73 -41.48 9.79
C GLY A 662 11.52 -40.56 10.71
N VAL A 663 11.21 -40.56 12.00
CA VAL A 663 11.93 -39.79 13.03
C VAL A 663 13.40 -40.20 13.13
N GLN A 664 13.69 -41.51 13.08
CA GLN A 664 15.06 -42.04 13.04
C GLN A 664 15.88 -41.46 11.87
N LYS A 665 15.29 -41.46 10.67
CA LYS A 665 15.96 -40.92 9.47
C LYS A 665 16.19 -39.42 9.57
N LEU A 666 15.17 -38.65 10.00
CA LEU A 666 15.25 -37.19 10.18
C LEU A 666 16.28 -36.77 11.21
N THR A 667 16.38 -37.48 12.32
CA THR A 667 17.24 -37.15 13.47
C THR A 667 18.59 -37.83 13.42
N LYS A 668 18.78 -38.77 12.47
CA LYS A 668 20.00 -39.63 12.37
C LYS A 668 20.25 -40.44 13.64
N VAL A 669 19.20 -40.87 14.30
CA VAL A 669 19.23 -41.81 15.42
C VAL A 669 19.15 -43.23 14.87
N GLU A 670 20.03 -44.13 15.29
CA GLU A 670 20.02 -45.50 14.79
C GLU A 670 18.89 -46.32 15.39
N LYS A 671 18.59 -46.12 16.68
CA LYS A 671 17.48 -46.82 17.36
C LYS A 671 16.70 -45.85 18.26
N ILE A 672 15.39 -45.80 18.07
CA ILE A 672 14.47 -45.11 18.97
C ILE A 672 13.68 -46.12 19.78
N TYR A 673 13.76 -46.04 21.09
CA TYR A 673 12.99 -46.87 22.04
C TYR A 673 11.82 -46.03 22.57
N ILE A 674 10.60 -46.52 22.36
CA ILE A 674 9.36 -45.88 22.82
C ILE A 674 8.80 -46.74 23.99
N THR A 675 8.66 -46.18 25.16
CA THR A 675 8.31 -46.91 26.38
C THR A 675 7.38 -46.12 27.29
N SER A 676 6.52 -46.84 28.03
CA SER A 676 5.60 -46.24 29.03
C SER A 676 6.25 -45.96 30.40
N ASN A 677 7.31 -46.65 30.73
CA ASN A 677 8.03 -46.49 31.99
C ASN A 677 9.52 -46.66 31.76
N MET A 678 10.27 -45.66 32.10
CA MET A 678 11.71 -45.71 32.03
C MET A 678 12.32 -44.89 33.15
N GLU A 679 13.20 -45.52 33.95
CA GLU A 679 14.10 -44.75 34.79
C GLU A 679 15.13 -44.08 33.89
N LYS A 680 15.43 -42.82 34.24
CA LYS A 680 16.40 -42.03 33.45
C LYS A 680 17.75 -42.76 33.44
N PRO A 681 18.32 -43.07 32.24
CA PRO A 681 19.65 -43.62 32.16
C PRO A 681 20.70 -42.65 32.71
N ASP A 682 21.75 -43.18 33.31
CA ASP A 682 22.89 -42.35 33.74
C ASP A 682 23.54 -41.63 32.57
N LYS A 683 23.96 -40.40 32.80
CA LYS A 683 24.66 -39.55 31.81
C LYS A 683 23.88 -39.39 30.50
N THR A 684 22.61 -38.93 30.59
CA THR A 684 21.75 -38.64 29.44
C THR A 684 21.42 -37.15 29.34
N ALA A 685 21.44 -36.61 28.12
CA ALA A 685 20.74 -35.37 27.81
C ALA A 685 19.24 -35.66 27.76
N SER A 686 18.41 -34.75 28.29
CA SER A 686 16.97 -34.94 28.28
C SER A 686 16.24 -33.65 27.88
N ARG A 687 15.07 -33.85 27.26
CA ARG A 687 14.10 -32.77 26.98
C ARG A 687 12.73 -33.23 27.42
N VAL A 688 11.99 -32.28 27.94
CA VAL A 688 10.59 -32.48 28.37
C VAL A 688 9.72 -31.76 27.37
N LEU A 689 8.81 -32.47 26.74
CA LEU A 689 7.83 -31.99 25.78
C LEU A 689 6.45 -32.34 26.30
N SER A 690 5.73 -31.40 26.90
CA SER A 690 4.43 -31.67 27.55
C SER A 690 4.46 -32.92 28.45
N ASP A 691 3.91 -34.04 27.98
CA ASP A 691 3.83 -35.32 28.68
C ASP A 691 4.85 -36.36 28.20
N ILE A 692 5.83 -35.94 27.37
CA ILE A 692 6.90 -36.82 26.84
C ILE A 692 8.26 -36.40 27.36
N LEU A 693 9.03 -37.41 27.69
CA LEU A 693 10.43 -37.29 28.07
C LEU A 693 11.28 -37.88 26.90
N VAL A 694 12.20 -37.09 26.39
CA VAL A 694 13.16 -37.53 25.35
C VAL A 694 14.52 -37.65 26.06
N TYR A 695 15.15 -38.84 26.04
CA TYR A 695 16.46 -39.08 26.60
C TYR A 695 17.42 -39.51 25.49
N ILE A 696 18.64 -38.97 25.54
CA ILE A 696 19.73 -39.34 24.65
C ILE A 696 20.97 -39.64 25.51
N PRO A 697 21.46 -40.93 25.55
CA PRO A 697 22.67 -41.27 26.24
C PRO A 697 23.89 -40.52 25.67
N LEU A 698 24.69 -39.93 26.54
CA LEU A 698 25.82 -39.10 26.18
C LEU A 698 27.17 -39.83 26.34
N ALA A 699 27.14 -41.13 26.53
CA ALA A 699 28.33 -41.95 26.71
C ALA A 699 29.26 -41.76 25.48
N GLY A 700 30.38 -41.05 25.68
CA GLY A 700 31.35 -40.70 24.68
C GLY A 700 31.13 -39.36 23.96
N MET A 701 30.07 -38.58 24.27
CA MET A 701 29.70 -37.36 23.57
C MET A 701 29.82 -36.08 24.42
N MET A 702 30.08 -36.14 25.76
CA MET A 702 29.81 -35.01 26.66
C MET A 702 30.95 -34.56 27.57
N ASP A 703 31.00 -33.25 27.74
CA ASP A 703 31.54 -32.52 28.89
C ASP A 703 30.39 -32.25 29.88
N ILE A 704 30.26 -33.11 30.89
CA ILE A 704 29.16 -33.09 31.88
C ILE A 704 29.09 -31.76 32.63
N GLU A 705 30.24 -31.12 32.89
CA GLU A 705 30.28 -29.85 33.60
C GLU A 705 29.62 -28.71 32.83
N LYS A 706 29.83 -28.67 31.49
CA LYS A 706 29.18 -27.67 30.65
C LYS A 706 27.67 -27.86 30.56
N GLU A 707 27.17 -29.08 30.56
CA GLU A 707 25.73 -29.35 30.53
C GLU A 707 25.06 -28.95 31.85
N LYS A 708 25.71 -29.21 33.00
CA LYS A 708 25.26 -28.73 34.31
C LYS A 708 25.20 -27.22 34.37
N GLU A 709 26.22 -26.54 33.85
CA GLU A 709 26.25 -25.08 33.85
C GLU A 709 25.14 -24.47 32.98
N LYS A 710 24.89 -25.06 31.83
CA LYS A 710 23.82 -24.67 30.92
C LYS A 710 22.43 -24.90 31.54
N LEU A 711 22.20 -26.06 32.09
CA LEU A 711 20.93 -26.39 32.75
C LEU A 711 20.64 -25.42 33.91
N ASN A 712 21.64 -25.07 34.68
CA ASN A 712 21.55 -24.07 35.73
C ASN A 712 21.14 -22.70 35.21
N GLN A 713 21.73 -22.26 34.06
CA GLN A 713 21.37 -20.98 33.42
C GLN A 713 19.92 -20.99 32.91
N GLU A 714 19.46 -22.10 32.35
CA GLU A 714 18.09 -22.23 31.82
C GLU A 714 17.07 -22.27 32.98
N ILE A 715 17.36 -22.98 34.07
CA ILE A 715 16.55 -22.99 35.31
C ILE A 715 16.44 -21.58 35.86
N HIS A 716 17.54 -20.85 35.94
CA HIS A 716 17.53 -19.48 36.46
C HIS A 716 16.68 -18.56 35.63
N LYS A 717 16.81 -18.59 34.26
CA LYS A 717 15.98 -17.80 33.37
C LYS A 717 14.49 -18.13 33.50
N LEU A 718 14.17 -19.42 33.64
CA LEU A 718 12.78 -19.86 33.76
C LEU A 718 12.19 -19.42 35.13
N GLN A 719 12.97 -19.49 36.20
CA GLN A 719 12.57 -18.98 37.52
C GLN A 719 12.33 -17.48 37.54
N GLU A 720 13.15 -16.70 36.82
CA GLU A 720 12.88 -15.25 36.63
C GLU A 720 11.56 -14.99 35.88
N GLN A 721 11.27 -15.78 34.87
CA GLN A 721 10.01 -15.65 34.11
C GLN A 721 8.79 -16.04 34.95
N ILE A 722 8.92 -17.12 35.78
CA ILE A 722 7.91 -17.56 36.75
C ILE A 722 7.64 -16.42 37.72
N ALA A 723 8.68 -15.86 38.35
CA ALA A 723 8.56 -14.77 39.33
C ALA A 723 7.88 -13.51 38.71
N ARG A 724 8.21 -13.16 37.48
CA ARG A 724 7.54 -12.06 36.77
C ARG A 724 6.05 -12.34 36.51
N LEU A 725 5.72 -13.58 36.14
CA LEU A 725 4.33 -13.95 35.84
C LEU A 725 3.52 -14.10 37.14
N GLU A 726 4.11 -14.61 38.24
CA GLU A 726 3.54 -14.62 39.57
C GLU A 726 3.26 -13.20 40.08
N THR A 727 4.23 -12.30 39.97
CA THR A 727 4.04 -10.88 40.31
C THR A 727 2.92 -10.23 39.50
N LYS A 728 2.85 -10.53 38.20
CA LYS A 728 1.78 -10.05 37.29
C LYS A 728 0.41 -10.57 37.72
N LEU A 729 0.30 -11.85 38.04
CA LEU A 729 -0.94 -12.48 38.51
C LEU A 729 -1.34 -12.13 39.94
N ALA A 730 -0.39 -11.74 40.78
CA ALA A 730 -0.65 -11.21 42.12
C ALA A 730 -1.15 -9.75 42.12
N ASN A 731 -0.96 -9.03 41.01
CA ASN A 731 -1.45 -7.66 40.85
C ASN A 731 -2.97 -7.68 40.66
N THR A 732 -3.69 -7.22 41.68
CA THR A 732 -5.16 -7.17 41.72
C THR A 732 -5.73 -6.22 40.64
N GLU A 733 -5.00 -5.19 40.27
CA GLU A 733 -5.40 -4.27 39.22
C GLU A 733 -5.37 -4.93 37.82
N TYR A 734 -4.35 -5.76 37.57
CA TYR A 734 -4.28 -6.54 36.34
C TYR A 734 -5.38 -7.61 36.27
N THR A 735 -5.54 -8.41 37.34
CA THR A 735 -6.51 -9.53 37.34
C THR A 735 -7.97 -9.07 37.32
N SER A 736 -8.26 -7.83 37.72
CA SER A 736 -9.61 -7.26 37.67
C SER A 736 -9.94 -6.53 36.36
N LYS A 737 -8.94 -6.01 35.64
CA LYS A 737 -9.15 -5.23 34.39
C LYS A 737 -8.92 -6.04 33.11
N ALA A 738 -8.13 -7.10 33.15
CA ALA A 738 -7.84 -7.93 31.99
C ALA A 738 -9.01 -8.89 31.68
N PRO A 739 -9.26 -9.24 30.40
CA PRO A 739 -10.25 -10.25 30.03
C PRO A 739 -9.98 -11.59 30.74
N ALA A 740 -11.04 -12.25 31.24
CA ALA A 740 -10.92 -13.49 31.99
C ALA A 740 -10.13 -14.58 31.26
N GLN A 741 -10.30 -14.71 29.95
CA GLN A 741 -9.56 -15.64 29.10
C GLN A 741 -8.04 -15.37 29.08
N VAL A 742 -7.61 -14.12 29.18
CA VAL A 742 -6.18 -13.76 29.20
C VAL A 742 -5.57 -14.09 30.55
N VAL A 743 -6.29 -13.84 31.64
CA VAL A 743 -5.86 -14.21 32.99
C VAL A 743 -5.75 -15.74 33.16
N GLU A 744 -6.72 -16.47 32.62
CA GLU A 744 -6.72 -17.94 32.59
C GLU A 744 -5.54 -18.51 31.78
N LYS A 745 -5.28 -17.93 30.62
CA LYS A 745 -4.10 -18.27 29.79
C LYS A 745 -2.79 -18.04 30.51
N ASP A 746 -2.67 -16.93 31.24
CA ASP A 746 -1.46 -16.63 32.03
C ASP A 746 -1.30 -17.59 33.23
N ARG A 747 -2.41 -18.03 33.85
CA ARG A 747 -2.37 -19.05 34.92
C ARG A 747 -1.92 -20.41 34.39
N ASN A 748 -2.46 -20.86 33.28
CA ASN A 748 -2.08 -22.10 32.63
C ASN A 748 -0.61 -22.07 32.21
N LYS A 749 -0.15 -20.96 31.66
CA LYS A 749 1.26 -20.73 31.33
C LYS A 749 2.16 -20.79 32.56
N LEU A 750 1.74 -20.22 33.68
CA LEU A 750 2.49 -20.29 34.96
C LEU A 750 2.61 -21.73 35.45
N ALA A 751 1.52 -22.49 35.49
CA ALA A 751 1.51 -23.89 35.89
C ALA A 751 2.45 -24.75 35.03
N ASP A 752 2.43 -24.58 33.68
CA ASP A 752 3.32 -25.28 32.77
C ASP A 752 4.80 -24.94 33.05
N MET A 753 5.10 -23.65 33.27
CA MET A 753 6.47 -23.20 33.56
C MET A 753 6.97 -23.72 34.90
N GLN A 754 6.13 -23.78 35.93
CA GLN A 754 6.49 -24.35 37.24
C GLN A 754 6.76 -25.84 37.13
N LYS A 755 5.90 -26.61 36.47
CA LYS A 755 6.08 -28.05 36.15
C LYS A 755 7.43 -28.27 35.42
N ARG A 756 7.71 -27.45 34.43
CA ARG A 756 8.95 -27.54 33.65
C ARG A 756 10.20 -27.20 34.47
N SER A 757 10.12 -26.22 35.39
CA SER A 757 11.20 -25.87 36.30
C SER A 757 11.54 -27.01 37.23
N GLN A 758 10.52 -27.67 37.80
CA GLN A 758 10.71 -28.83 38.69
C GLN A 758 11.39 -29.98 37.94
N GLN A 759 10.96 -30.30 36.73
CA GLN A 759 11.53 -31.34 35.90
C GLN A 759 13.01 -31.08 35.56
N TRP A 760 13.36 -29.83 35.27
CA TRP A 760 14.76 -29.46 35.01
C TRP A 760 15.63 -29.50 36.25
N GLN A 761 15.09 -29.21 37.44
CA GLN A 761 15.80 -29.37 38.71
C GLN A 761 16.08 -30.84 39.01
N GLU A 762 15.11 -31.72 38.80
CA GLU A 762 15.29 -33.19 38.91
C GLU A 762 16.35 -33.69 37.90
N GLN A 763 16.35 -33.15 36.69
CA GLN A 763 17.36 -33.44 35.70
C GLN A 763 18.77 -33.02 36.14
N LEU A 764 18.91 -31.84 36.67
CA LEU A 764 20.20 -31.34 37.19
C LEU A 764 20.76 -32.19 38.31
N GLN A 765 19.89 -32.70 39.20
CA GLN A 765 20.30 -33.58 40.30
C GLN A 765 20.76 -34.96 39.79
N SER A 766 20.31 -35.38 38.64
CA SER A 766 20.62 -36.70 38.05
C SER A 766 21.83 -36.69 37.10
N LEU A 767 22.35 -35.52 36.72
CA LEU A 767 23.63 -35.31 36.02
C LEU A 767 24.78 -35.24 37.02
#